data_9c219509e81cee5687103e74253aba51
#
_entry.id   9c219509e81cee5687103e74253aba51
#
_cell.length_a   1.000
_cell.length_b   1.000
_cell.length_c   1.000
_cell.angle_alpha   90.00
_cell.angle_beta   90.00
_cell.angle_gamma   90.00
#
_symmetry.space_group_name_H-M   'P 1'
#
loop_
_entity.id
_entity.type
_entity.pdbx_description
1 polymer ?
#
loop_
_entity_poly.entity_id
_entity_poly.type
_entity_poly.pdbx_seq_one_letter_code
_entity_poly.pdbx_strand_id
1 'polypeptide(L)'
;MPPIPFLTGCRRALRGLGVAALLGSAAPWALAQLHTQPLNSGWQFRLADPEAAKAHPEAADWRGATVPGTVQTDLLDARLIPDPFHGENEARLQWIGLSDWEYRLAFDVDAATLSREQVELVFDGLDTFAQVSLNGQALAATDNMFRRWRLPAKALLKPGRNTLLVRLQSPIRKMQPWLLKQPYALPGAYDSQFGDEPKGVATATYVRKAQYQYGWDWGPRFVTLGIWQPVRLESWDHLRIEDFHMRQPRVDEGVAQLAAELEVQAGRGGSARLQVEVTPPEGAPFTLTRDVVLDPGRNALSVPVRIERPRRWFPAGYGEQPMYRFRASLTQDGVELAHAERRTGLRSVELRREKDAWGRSFAFVINGIPVFAKGANMIPLDSFPNRVTRERQRALLLSARRANMNMLRLWGGGYYESDAFYEEADALGLLIWQDFMFGGAILPADTAFQENVRQEAIEQVRRLRDHPSIVLWCGGNEVQADWETWDATLAFKNKLSPDERERLWSANLKLFGEVLRGVVQREAPDVPYWATSPGVDLEGPSGQMDDGDMHFWRVWGGSAPVETFLDTTPRFMSEYGLQSYPEMRTIASFAGPQDLRLDSPVMRAHQKFGVAAGPDVGNDRLLFYIRKGYGEPKDFASFVYLSQVMQAEGIELAASHLRSRRPRSMGSLYWQLNDVWPGASWSSVDVSGRWKALQFHARRFYADTTVTALRRAGETEIAVVSDRTQPQDAELRLRVSDLDGRVLRSERATVTARPLAVTPVWHRADAELLQGADPARTVAEVELLVQGRAVARQTVYFVPARELKLADPGFQTRLERDPAGGADAWRLAIKTRSFARAVWIDFGPLEVELADNALDIRAGEEVLIPLRATASPGDLQAHLNLRSLADSTVR
;
A
#
# COMPACT_ATOMS: atom_id res chain seq x y z
N MET A 1 22.28 9.75 13.78
CA MET A 1 21.07 10.43 14.27
C MET A 1 20.94 10.07 15.74
N PRO A 2 20.65 11.00 16.66
CA PRO A 2 20.46 10.67 18.07
C PRO A 2 19.15 9.92 18.29
N PRO A 3 19.05 9.05 19.31
CA PRO A 3 17.85 8.24 19.57
C PRO A 3 16.75 9.10 20.20
N ILE A 4 15.51 8.87 19.77
CA ILE A 4 14.30 9.44 20.37
C ILE A 4 13.91 8.57 21.58
N PRO A 5 13.68 9.14 22.77
CA PRO A 5 13.35 8.36 23.96
C PRO A 5 11.87 7.90 23.96
N PHE A 6 11.66 6.63 24.30
CA PHE A 6 10.33 6.09 24.63
C PHE A 6 9.87 6.55 26.01
N LEU A 7 8.69 7.12 26.07
CA LEU A 7 7.96 7.38 27.30
C LEU A 7 7.23 6.12 27.79
N THR A 8 7.74 5.54 28.85
CA THR A 8 7.05 4.51 29.66
C THR A 8 6.06 5.16 30.62
N GLY A 9 4.83 4.66 30.63
CA GLY A 9 3.75 5.15 31.42
C GLY A 9 3.92 4.95 32.95
N CYS A 10 3.58 5.97 33.70
CA CYS A 10 3.35 5.90 35.15
C CYS A 10 1.85 5.82 35.41
N ARG A 11 1.39 4.66 35.91
CA ARG A 11 0.11 4.56 36.62
C ARG A 11 0.30 5.12 38.04
N ARG A 12 -0.41 6.18 38.40
CA ARG A 12 -0.67 6.53 39.80
C ARG A 12 -2.15 6.68 40.05
N ALA A 13 -2.61 5.89 40.99
CA ALA A 13 -3.94 5.94 41.57
C ALA A 13 -4.13 7.25 42.36
N LEU A 14 -5.25 7.93 42.15
CA LEU A 14 -5.75 8.97 43.03
C LEU A 14 -7.07 8.51 43.66
N ARG A 15 -7.06 8.38 44.99
CA ARG A 15 -8.20 8.15 45.86
C ARG A 15 -8.97 9.46 46.07
N GLY A 16 -10.26 9.31 46.23
CA GLY A 16 -11.32 10.28 46.25
C GLY A 16 -11.22 11.43 47.25
N LEU A 17 -11.98 12.44 46.87
CA LEU A 17 -12.58 13.42 47.80
C LEU A 17 -13.98 13.72 47.27
N GLY A 18 -14.96 13.47 48.14
CA GLY A 18 -16.37 13.76 47.87
C GLY A 18 -16.59 15.27 47.81
N VAL A 19 -17.42 15.70 46.86
CA VAL A 19 -18.00 17.03 46.80
C VAL A 19 -19.51 16.91 46.69
N ALA A 20 -20.18 17.65 47.58
CA ALA A 20 -21.60 17.71 47.80
C ALA A 20 -22.39 18.12 46.56
N ALA A 21 -23.59 17.52 46.44
CA ALA A 21 -24.57 17.82 45.41
C ALA A 21 -25.04 19.28 45.48
N LEU A 22 -24.81 20.02 44.39
CA LEU A 22 -25.62 21.19 44.04
C LEU A 22 -26.54 20.75 42.90
N LEU A 23 -27.81 20.56 43.22
CA LEU A 23 -28.90 20.47 42.23
C LEU A 23 -29.01 21.81 41.49
N GLY A 24 -28.26 21.99 40.48
CA GLY A 24 -28.44 23.05 39.47
C GLY A 24 -29.32 22.53 38.36
N SER A 25 -30.40 23.23 38.07
CA SER A 25 -31.30 22.99 36.94
C SER A 25 -30.55 22.65 35.67
N ALA A 26 -30.63 21.41 35.19
CA ALA A 26 -30.13 21.00 33.91
C ALA A 26 -30.90 21.79 32.85
N ALA A 27 -30.26 22.79 32.27
CA ALA A 27 -30.74 23.50 31.10
C ALA A 27 -30.86 22.52 29.91
N PRO A 28 -31.76 22.73 28.95
CA PRO A 28 -31.99 21.86 27.79
C PRO A 28 -30.86 21.94 26.70
N TRP A 29 -29.63 22.10 27.12
CA TRP A 29 -28.46 22.40 26.24
C TRP A 29 -27.80 21.16 25.65
N ALA A 30 -28.19 19.94 26.02
CA ALA A 30 -27.56 18.69 25.57
C ALA A 30 -28.12 18.17 24.24
N LEU A 31 -29.09 18.85 23.61
CA LEU A 31 -29.89 18.31 22.50
C LEU A 31 -29.42 18.76 21.09
N ALA A 32 -28.47 19.69 20.98
CA ALA A 32 -28.14 20.32 19.67
C ALA A 32 -27.04 19.64 18.84
N GLN A 33 -26.26 18.76 19.42
CA GLN A 33 -25.12 18.13 18.73
C GLN A 33 -25.49 16.80 18.06
N LEU A 34 -24.74 16.42 17.01
CA LEU A 34 -24.80 15.08 16.44
C LEU A 34 -24.53 14.03 17.53
N HIS A 35 -25.51 13.21 17.82
CA HIS A 35 -25.36 12.07 18.73
C HIS A 35 -25.14 10.80 17.95
N THR A 36 -24.11 10.04 18.33
CA THR A 36 -23.72 8.79 17.67
C THR A 36 -23.82 7.62 18.66
N GLN A 37 -24.59 6.61 18.32
CA GLN A 37 -24.66 5.33 19.03
C GLN A 37 -23.98 4.25 18.19
N PRO A 38 -22.79 3.72 18.59
CA PRO A 38 -22.15 2.61 17.90
C PRO A 38 -23.00 1.34 17.96
N LEU A 39 -23.05 0.61 16.85
CA LEU A 39 -23.79 -0.66 16.71
C LEU A 39 -22.85 -1.79 16.26
N ASN A 40 -21.62 -1.82 16.78
CA ASN A 40 -20.58 -2.77 16.34
C ASN A 40 -20.52 -4.06 17.19
N SER A 41 -21.36 -4.21 18.23
CA SER A 41 -21.32 -5.37 19.12
C SER A 41 -22.67 -6.06 19.24
N GLY A 42 -22.66 -7.34 19.57
CA GLY A 42 -23.88 -8.13 19.78
C GLY A 42 -24.49 -8.72 18.51
N TRP A 43 -23.75 -8.67 17.39
CA TRP A 43 -24.17 -9.27 16.14
C TRP A 43 -24.13 -10.78 16.18
N GLN A 44 -25.01 -11.39 15.39
CA GLN A 44 -25.04 -12.81 15.09
C GLN A 44 -25.12 -13.01 13.59
N PHE A 45 -24.53 -14.10 13.08
CA PHE A 45 -24.59 -14.47 11.67
C PHE A 45 -25.07 -15.91 11.49
N ARG A 46 -25.53 -16.24 10.30
CA ARG A 46 -25.84 -17.62 9.86
C ARG A 46 -25.79 -17.75 8.35
N LEU A 47 -25.65 -18.99 7.91
CA LEU A 47 -25.85 -19.36 6.52
C LEU A 47 -27.35 -19.26 6.18
N ALA A 48 -27.68 -18.54 5.13
CA ALA A 48 -29.06 -18.30 4.69
C ALA A 48 -29.41 -18.98 3.35
N ASP A 49 -28.45 -19.63 2.71
CA ASP A 49 -28.64 -20.42 1.48
C ASP A 49 -29.17 -21.82 1.81
N PRO A 50 -30.40 -22.20 1.42
CA PRO A 50 -30.98 -23.48 1.77
C PRO A 50 -30.26 -24.69 1.17
N GLU A 51 -29.62 -24.54 -0.02
CA GLU A 51 -28.87 -25.65 -0.65
C GLU A 51 -27.51 -25.83 0.01
N ALA A 52 -26.79 -24.73 0.28
CA ALA A 52 -25.53 -24.78 1.01
C ALA A 52 -25.75 -25.31 2.45
N ALA A 53 -26.86 -24.99 3.12
CA ALA A 53 -27.18 -25.48 4.46
C ALA A 53 -27.37 -27.01 4.53
N LYS A 54 -27.64 -27.69 3.43
CA LYS A 54 -27.67 -29.16 3.40
C LYS A 54 -26.27 -29.76 3.52
N ALA A 55 -25.27 -29.10 2.93
CA ALA A 55 -23.88 -29.52 2.98
C ALA A 55 -23.14 -28.98 4.23
N HIS A 56 -23.59 -27.84 4.76
CA HIS A 56 -23.00 -27.14 5.92
C HIS A 56 -24.05 -26.82 6.99
N PRO A 57 -24.75 -27.82 7.56
CA PRO A 57 -25.83 -27.59 8.54
C PRO A 57 -25.33 -26.93 9.83
N GLU A 58 -24.05 -27.10 10.17
CA GLU A 58 -23.38 -26.47 11.31
C GLU A 58 -23.32 -24.94 11.24
N ALA A 59 -23.42 -24.36 10.03
CA ALA A 59 -23.43 -22.93 9.79
C ALA A 59 -24.84 -22.32 9.70
N ALA A 60 -25.89 -23.14 9.70
CA ALA A 60 -27.27 -22.69 9.54
C ALA A 60 -27.89 -22.08 10.83
N ASP A 61 -27.31 -22.35 11.98
CA ASP A 61 -27.74 -21.77 13.26
C ASP A 61 -27.09 -20.40 13.50
N TRP A 62 -27.82 -19.53 14.24
CA TRP A 62 -27.29 -18.22 14.64
C TRP A 62 -26.10 -18.36 15.59
N ARG A 63 -24.97 -17.72 15.23
CA ARG A 63 -23.73 -17.69 16.00
C ARG A 63 -23.27 -16.24 16.20
N GLY A 64 -22.39 -16.01 17.16
CA GLY A 64 -21.76 -14.69 17.35
C GLY A 64 -20.99 -14.27 16.12
N ALA A 65 -21.11 -12.99 15.77
CA ALA A 65 -20.37 -12.37 14.66
C ALA A 65 -19.57 -11.15 15.13
N THR A 66 -18.47 -10.88 14.46
CA THR A 66 -17.65 -9.69 14.67
C THR A 66 -17.99 -8.62 13.60
N VAL A 67 -18.28 -7.40 14.05
CA VAL A 67 -18.53 -6.26 13.16
C VAL A 67 -17.67 -5.07 13.62
N PRO A 68 -16.84 -4.51 12.77
CA PRO A 68 -16.57 -4.88 11.35
C PRO A 68 -16.01 -6.29 11.19
N GLY A 69 -16.46 -7.01 10.13
CA GLY A 69 -16.07 -8.39 9.92
C GLY A 69 -16.44 -8.95 8.55
N THR A 70 -15.98 -10.18 8.31
CA THR A 70 -16.35 -10.97 7.13
C THR A 70 -16.86 -12.35 7.57
N VAL A 71 -17.69 -12.96 6.74
CA VAL A 71 -18.21 -14.32 7.00
C VAL A 71 -17.07 -15.33 7.21
N GLN A 72 -15.99 -15.21 6.43
CA GLN A 72 -14.84 -16.12 6.53
C GLN A 72 -14.20 -16.06 7.92
N THR A 73 -14.00 -14.85 8.45
CA THR A 73 -13.43 -14.67 9.81
C THR A 73 -14.38 -15.12 10.91
N ASP A 74 -15.68 -14.86 10.75
CA ASP A 74 -16.70 -15.33 11.71
C ASP A 74 -16.78 -16.86 11.73
N LEU A 75 -16.70 -17.54 10.58
CA LEU A 75 -16.65 -19.00 10.48
C LEU A 75 -15.37 -19.57 11.12
N LEU A 76 -14.23 -18.89 10.91
CA LEU A 76 -12.95 -19.29 11.50
C LEU A 76 -13.00 -19.17 13.04
N ASP A 77 -13.50 -18.06 13.56
CA ASP A 77 -13.65 -17.80 14.99
C ASP A 77 -14.61 -18.81 15.65
N ALA A 78 -15.68 -19.16 14.93
CA ALA A 78 -16.61 -20.20 15.31
C ALA A 78 -16.04 -21.63 15.18
N ARG A 79 -14.82 -21.80 14.65
CA ARG A 79 -14.16 -23.08 14.35
C ARG A 79 -14.95 -24.00 13.41
N LEU A 80 -15.70 -23.41 12.48
CA LEU A 80 -16.47 -24.14 11.48
C LEU A 80 -15.69 -24.39 10.19
N ILE A 81 -14.58 -23.69 10.00
CA ILE A 81 -13.66 -23.89 8.89
C ILE A 81 -12.22 -24.02 9.38
N PRO A 82 -11.35 -24.71 8.63
CA PRO A 82 -9.93 -24.72 8.90
C PRO A 82 -9.30 -23.35 8.58
N ASP A 83 -8.03 -23.15 9.00
CA ASP A 83 -7.27 -21.94 8.64
C ASP A 83 -7.23 -21.79 7.12
N PRO A 84 -7.78 -20.69 6.56
CA PRO A 84 -7.83 -20.47 5.11
C PRO A 84 -6.44 -20.43 4.45
N PHE A 85 -5.39 -20.07 5.20
CA PHE A 85 -4.03 -19.90 4.67
C PHE A 85 -3.17 -21.14 4.77
N HIS A 86 -3.66 -22.24 5.37
CA HIS A 86 -2.87 -23.44 5.55
C HIS A 86 -3.09 -24.46 4.42
N GLY A 87 -2.00 -24.92 3.82
CA GLY A 87 -2.03 -25.98 2.83
C GLY A 87 -2.86 -25.62 1.59
N GLU A 88 -3.79 -26.49 1.22
CA GLU A 88 -4.70 -26.33 0.08
C GLU A 88 -6.12 -25.91 0.52
N ASN A 89 -6.28 -25.30 1.70
CA ASN A 89 -7.61 -24.99 2.25
C ASN A 89 -8.38 -23.95 1.44
N GLU A 90 -7.71 -23.08 0.68
CA GLU A 90 -8.36 -22.15 -0.24
C GLU A 90 -9.39 -22.86 -1.15
N ALA A 91 -9.01 -23.98 -1.76
CA ALA A 91 -9.87 -24.75 -2.67
C ALA A 91 -11.14 -25.25 -1.95
N ARG A 92 -11.03 -25.61 -0.68
CA ARG A 92 -12.12 -26.18 0.14
C ARG A 92 -13.12 -25.12 0.62
N LEU A 93 -12.78 -23.85 0.57
CA LEU A 93 -13.54 -22.75 1.16
C LEU A 93 -14.29 -21.88 0.14
N GLN A 94 -14.29 -22.27 -1.14
CA GLN A 94 -14.96 -21.50 -2.20
C GLN A 94 -16.48 -21.41 -2.03
N TRP A 95 -17.09 -22.39 -1.39
CA TRP A 95 -18.55 -22.44 -1.12
C TRP A 95 -19.05 -21.22 -0.33
N ILE A 96 -18.19 -20.58 0.49
CA ILE A 96 -18.56 -19.44 1.34
C ILE A 96 -18.97 -18.25 0.46
N GLY A 97 -18.16 -17.92 -0.56
CA GLY A 97 -18.44 -16.84 -1.51
C GLY A 97 -19.62 -17.13 -2.46
N LEU A 98 -20.02 -18.39 -2.58
CA LEU A 98 -21.15 -18.85 -3.40
C LEU A 98 -22.47 -18.88 -2.62
N SER A 99 -22.47 -18.59 -1.32
CA SER A 99 -23.62 -18.71 -0.42
C SER A 99 -24.13 -17.35 0.04
N ASP A 100 -25.45 -17.26 0.30
CA ASP A 100 -26.08 -16.13 0.95
C ASP A 100 -25.95 -16.25 2.48
N TRP A 101 -25.79 -15.11 3.15
CA TRP A 101 -25.59 -15.03 4.58
C TRP A 101 -26.52 -14.00 5.23
N GLU A 102 -26.85 -14.20 6.49
CA GLU A 102 -27.64 -13.23 7.29
C GLU A 102 -26.88 -12.81 8.54
N TYR A 103 -26.92 -11.51 8.82
CA TYR A 103 -26.47 -10.89 10.06
C TYR A 103 -27.65 -10.25 10.78
N ARG A 104 -27.76 -10.44 12.09
CA ARG A 104 -28.79 -9.78 12.91
C ARG A 104 -28.20 -9.11 14.13
N LEU A 105 -28.82 -7.99 14.51
CA LEU A 105 -28.53 -7.28 15.76
C LEU A 105 -29.83 -6.90 16.43
N ALA A 106 -29.92 -7.12 17.75
CA ALA A 106 -30.93 -6.53 18.57
C ALA A 106 -30.32 -5.42 19.43
N PHE A 107 -30.87 -4.22 19.36
CA PHE A 107 -30.34 -3.02 20.05
C PHE A 107 -31.46 -2.16 20.59
N ASP A 108 -31.15 -1.37 21.61
CA ASP A 108 -32.11 -0.49 22.24
C ASP A 108 -31.95 0.96 21.76
N VAL A 109 -33.06 1.66 21.58
CA VAL A 109 -33.07 3.08 21.23
C VAL A 109 -33.89 3.82 22.32
N ASP A 110 -33.31 4.86 22.87
CA ASP A 110 -33.96 5.65 23.91
C ASP A 110 -34.94 6.70 23.34
N ALA A 111 -35.79 7.23 24.19
CA ALA A 111 -36.78 8.22 23.83
C ALA A 111 -36.13 9.56 23.41
N ALA A 112 -34.95 9.88 23.96
CA ALA A 112 -34.20 11.09 23.59
C ALA A 112 -33.71 11.04 22.15
N THR A 113 -33.16 9.93 21.71
CA THR A 113 -32.74 9.69 20.31
C THR A 113 -33.96 9.82 19.37
N LEU A 114 -35.11 9.20 19.71
CA LEU A 114 -36.30 9.27 18.86
C LEU A 114 -36.98 10.63 18.85
N SER A 115 -36.76 11.47 19.87
CA SER A 115 -37.24 12.84 19.88
C SER A 115 -36.52 13.77 18.91
N ARG A 116 -35.31 13.41 18.45
CA ARG A 116 -34.54 14.16 17.49
C ARG A 116 -35.28 14.28 16.15
N GLU A 117 -35.04 15.39 15.42
CA GLU A 117 -35.67 15.60 14.11
C GLU A 117 -35.24 14.55 13.08
N GLN A 118 -33.97 14.21 13.06
CA GLN A 118 -33.36 13.24 12.13
C GLN A 118 -32.73 12.07 12.89
N VAL A 119 -32.94 10.85 12.40
CA VAL A 119 -32.27 9.63 12.89
C VAL A 119 -31.92 8.77 11.68
N GLU A 120 -30.64 8.51 11.48
CA GLU A 120 -30.11 7.69 10.39
C GLU A 120 -29.37 6.48 10.92
N LEU A 121 -29.57 5.34 10.28
CA LEU A 121 -28.69 4.18 10.39
C LEU A 121 -27.58 4.32 9.34
N VAL A 122 -26.33 4.28 9.79
CA VAL A 122 -25.16 4.49 8.92
C VAL A 122 -24.30 3.24 8.91
N PHE A 123 -24.06 2.70 7.71
CA PHE A 123 -23.06 1.69 7.43
C PHE A 123 -21.91 2.35 6.67
N ASP A 124 -20.71 2.30 7.18
CA ASP A 124 -19.54 2.84 6.47
C ASP A 124 -19.10 1.93 5.30
N GLY A 125 -19.57 0.69 5.25
CA GLY A 125 -19.37 -0.24 4.14
C GLY A 125 -20.09 -1.58 4.34
N LEU A 126 -20.77 -2.04 3.31
CA LEU A 126 -21.41 -3.36 3.21
C LEU A 126 -20.82 -4.11 2.00
N ASP A 127 -20.36 -5.33 2.20
CA ASP A 127 -19.72 -6.14 1.17
C ASP A 127 -20.63 -7.28 0.70
N THR A 128 -21.33 -7.15 -0.40
CA THR A 128 -21.51 -6.04 -1.36
C THR A 128 -23.01 -5.83 -1.62
N PHE A 129 -23.71 -6.89 -2.06
CA PHE A 129 -25.16 -6.89 -2.25
C PHE A 129 -25.85 -7.21 -0.94
N ALA A 130 -26.35 -6.18 -0.24
CA ALA A 130 -27.05 -6.35 1.02
C ALA A 130 -28.50 -5.89 0.94
N GLN A 131 -29.40 -6.63 1.60
CA GLN A 131 -30.77 -6.23 1.87
C GLN A 131 -30.87 -5.92 3.37
N VAL A 132 -31.12 -4.67 3.70
CA VAL A 132 -31.22 -4.18 5.08
C VAL A 132 -32.68 -4.06 5.47
N SER A 133 -33.08 -4.67 6.57
CA SER A 133 -34.41 -4.52 7.15
C SER A 133 -34.35 -4.17 8.63
N LEU A 134 -35.26 -3.27 9.06
CA LEU A 134 -35.37 -2.78 10.43
C LEU A 134 -36.76 -3.12 10.95
N ASN A 135 -36.84 -3.84 12.06
CA ASN A 135 -38.09 -4.30 12.66
C ASN A 135 -39.00 -5.08 11.69
N GLY A 136 -38.39 -5.86 10.77
CA GLY A 136 -39.10 -6.65 9.78
C GLY A 136 -39.55 -5.88 8.53
N GLN A 137 -39.28 -4.58 8.42
CA GLN A 137 -39.56 -3.76 7.25
C GLN A 137 -38.29 -3.49 6.44
N ALA A 138 -38.40 -3.59 5.12
CA ALA A 138 -37.28 -3.29 4.22
C ALA A 138 -36.88 -1.82 4.33
N LEU A 139 -35.59 -1.55 4.48
CA LEU A 139 -35.03 -0.22 4.61
C LEU A 139 -34.18 0.17 3.39
N ALA A 140 -33.32 -0.72 2.91
CA ALA A 140 -32.45 -0.45 1.77
C ALA A 140 -31.95 -1.74 1.09
N ALA A 141 -31.44 -1.57 -0.14
CA ALA A 141 -30.60 -2.54 -0.84
C ALA A 141 -29.30 -1.83 -1.31
N THR A 142 -28.17 -2.54 -1.24
CA THR A 142 -26.84 -2.01 -1.58
C THR A 142 -26.19 -2.83 -2.68
N ASP A 143 -25.20 -2.24 -3.39
CA ASP A 143 -24.51 -2.85 -4.54
C ASP A 143 -23.04 -2.40 -4.70
N ASN A 144 -22.48 -1.73 -3.68
CA ASN A 144 -21.14 -1.18 -3.72
C ASN A 144 -20.49 -1.24 -2.33
N MET A 145 -19.36 -1.96 -2.18
CA MET A 145 -18.69 -2.13 -0.90
C MET A 145 -17.93 -0.88 -0.43
N PHE A 146 -17.62 0.04 -1.34
CA PHE A 146 -16.79 1.21 -1.08
C PHE A 146 -17.60 2.44 -0.65
N ARG A 147 -18.95 2.36 -0.68
CA ARG A 147 -19.85 3.46 -0.34
C ARG A 147 -20.29 3.40 1.11
N ARG A 148 -20.50 4.59 1.67
CA ARG A 148 -21.19 4.78 2.96
C ARG A 148 -22.70 4.85 2.70
N TRP A 149 -23.45 4.03 3.38
CA TRP A 149 -24.90 3.96 3.27
C TRP A 149 -25.56 4.65 4.46
N ARG A 150 -26.15 5.83 4.22
CA ARG A 150 -26.93 6.60 5.18
C ARG A 150 -28.40 6.37 4.93
N LEU A 151 -29.08 5.75 5.89
CA LEU A 151 -30.43 5.25 5.74
C LEU A 151 -31.35 5.95 6.73
N PRO A 152 -32.35 6.78 6.29
CA PRO A 152 -33.34 7.35 7.19
C PRO A 152 -34.10 6.27 7.95
N ALA A 153 -33.90 6.18 9.26
CA ALA A 153 -34.40 5.08 10.08
C ALA A 153 -35.54 5.46 11.05
N LYS A 154 -35.74 6.77 11.32
CA LYS A 154 -36.63 7.26 12.35
C LYS A 154 -38.03 6.66 12.29
N ALA A 155 -38.63 6.58 11.10
CA ALA A 155 -40.01 6.09 10.92
C ALA A 155 -40.18 4.59 11.24
N LEU A 156 -39.12 3.81 11.23
CA LEU A 156 -39.11 2.36 11.49
C LEU A 156 -38.66 2.01 12.91
N LEU A 157 -38.01 2.95 13.62
CA LEU A 157 -37.51 2.78 14.97
C LEU A 157 -38.65 2.90 16.00
N LYS A 158 -38.52 2.20 17.11
CA LYS A 158 -39.42 2.26 18.27
C LYS A 158 -38.61 2.41 19.56
N PRO A 159 -39.21 2.98 20.63
CA PRO A 159 -38.57 3.04 21.93
C PRO A 159 -38.23 1.64 22.45
N GLY A 160 -37.08 1.47 23.07
CA GLY A 160 -36.58 0.18 23.54
C GLY A 160 -36.07 -0.71 22.43
N ARG A 161 -36.38 -1.99 22.48
CA ARG A 161 -35.81 -3.06 21.66
C ARG A 161 -36.17 -2.96 20.17
N ASN A 162 -35.16 -2.88 19.29
CA ASN A 162 -35.24 -2.92 17.83
C ASN A 162 -34.46 -4.11 17.30
N THR A 163 -34.79 -4.57 16.10
CA THR A 163 -34.08 -5.66 15.42
C THR A 163 -33.64 -5.22 14.03
N LEU A 164 -32.35 -5.30 13.77
CA LEU A 164 -31.75 -5.06 12.48
C LEU A 164 -31.36 -6.40 11.85
N LEU A 165 -31.73 -6.63 10.60
CA LEU A 165 -31.36 -7.78 9.80
C LEU A 165 -30.70 -7.30 8.50
N VAL A 166 -29.51 -7.85 8.20
CA VAL A 166 -28.77 -7.62 6.96
C VAL A 166 -28.60 -8.97 6.26
N ARG A 167 -29.24 -9.15 5.11
CA ARG A 167 -29.03 -10.31 4.24
C ARG A 167 -28.02 -9.95 3.16
N LEU A 168 -26.88 -10.65 3.15
CA LEU A 168 -25.82 -10.54 2.17
C LEU A 168 -25.98 -11.63 1.12
N GLN A 169 -26.11 -11.22 -0.14
CA GLN A 169 -26.26 -12.13 -1.26
C GLN A 169 -24.89 -12.39 -1.90
N SER A 170 -24.62 -13.65 -2.26
CA SER A 170 -23.42 -13.99 -3.03
C SER A 170 -23.31 -13.12 -4.29
N PRO A 171 -22.22 -12.35 -4.45
CA PRO A 171 -22.06 -11.50 -5.63
C PRO A 171 -22.01 -12.34 -6.93
N ILE A 172 -21.48 -13.55 -6.85
CA ILE A 172 -21.40 -14.48 -7.98
C ILE A 172 -22.81 -14.93 -8.38
N ARG A 173 -23.56 -15.52 -7.46
CA ARG A 173 -24.92 -16.02 -7.73
C ARG A 173 -25.91 -14.91 -8.03
N LYS A 174 -25.74 -13.76 -7.44
CA LYS A 174 -26.56 -12.57 -7.71
C LYS A 174 -26.42 -12.09 -9.15
N MET A 175 -25.18 -12.07 -9.66
CA MET A 175 -24.90 -11.59 -11.02
C MET A 175 -25.14 -12.64 -12.11
N GLN A 176 -25.01 -13.91 -11.79
CA GLN A 176 -25.07 -15.02 -12.73
C GLN A 176 -26.31 -15.00 -13.67
N PRO A 177 -27.57 -14.83 -13.19
CA PRO A 177 -28.74 -14.83 -14.06
C PRO A 177 -28.76 -13.68 -15.07
N TRP A 178 -28.12 -12.56 -14.75
CA TRP A 178 -27.99 -11.41 -15.63
C TRP A 178 -26.84 -11.61 -16.62
N LEU A 179 -25.68 -12.10 -16.16
CA LEU A 179 -24.50 -12.35 -16.99
C LEU A 179 -24.78 -13.37 -18.11
N LEU A 180 -25.52 -14.43 -17.80
CA LEU A 180 -25.92 -15.45 -18.79
C LEU A 180 -26.80 -14.92 -19.93
N LYS A 181 -27.40 -13.73 -19.77
CA LYS A 181 -28.23 -13.08 -20.78
C LYS A 181 -27.47 -12.04 -21.60
N GLN A 182 -26.24 -11.74 -21.22
CA GLN A 182 -25.43 -10.78 -21.97
C GLN A 182 -24.94 -11.38 -23.27
N PRO A 183 -24.77 -10.59 -24.35
CA PRO A 183 -24.29 -11.08 -25.64
C PRO A 183 -22.84 -11.57 -25.57
N TYR A 184 -22.06 -11.10 -24.57
CA TYR A 184 -20.68 -11.49 -24.32
C TYR A 184 -20.30 -11.19 -22.85
N ALA A 185 -19.27 -11.88 -22.34
CA ALA A 185 -18.62 -11.55 -21.07
C ALA A 185 -17.50 -10.54 -21.33
N LEU A 186 -17.40 -9.50 -20.48
CA LEU A 186 -16.29 -8.56 -20.52
C LEU A 186 -15.04 -9.23 -19.96
N PRO A 187 -13.86 -9.03 -20.55
CA PRO A 187 -12.60 -9.51 -19.99
C PRO A 187 -12.25 -8.73 -18.71
N GLY A 188 -11.64 -9.42 -17.77
CA GLY A 188 -11.12 -8.83 -16.53
C GLY A 188 -9.88 -9.59 -16.10
N ALA A 189 -8.95 -8.87 -15.48
CA ALA A 189 -7.70 -9.45 -15.01
C ALA A 189 -7.87 -9.99 -13.61
N TYR A 190 -7.83 -11.28 -13.48
CA TYR A 190 -7.46 -12.01 -12.27
C TYR A 190 -7.03 -13.41 -12.65
N ASP A 191 -6.13 -13.95 -11.89
CA ASP A 191 -5.51 -15.24 -12.18
C ASP A 191 -5.89 -16.24 -11.08
N SER A 192 -7.08 -16.84 -11.20
CA SER A 192 -7.60 -17.81 -10.25
C SER A 192 -7.78 -19.17 -10.91
N GLN A 193 -7.23 -20.20 -10.29
CA GLN A 193 -7.41 -21.58 -10.71
C GLN A 193 -8.83 -22.11 -10.50
N PHE A 194 -9.64 -21.45 -9.68
CA PHE A 194 -11.03 -21.85 -9.43
C PHE A 194 -11.99 -21.27 -10.46
N GLY A 195 -11.52 -20.31 -11.26
CA GLY A 195 -12.26 -19.74 -12.38
C GLY A 195 -13.57 -19.08 -11.97
N ASP A 196 -14.42 -18.93 -12.96
CA ASP A 196 -15.68 -18.24 -12.88
C ASP A 196 -16.84 -19.20 -12.79
N GLU A 197 -17.99 -18.70 -12.35
CA GLU A 197 -19.23 -19.47 -12.35
C GLU A 197 -20.36 -18.72 -13.05
N PRO A 198 -20.86 -19.20 -14.19
CA PRO A 198 -20.37 -20.37 -14.93
C PRO A 198 -18.99 -20.13 -15.52
N LYS A 199 -18.29 -21.22 -15.85
CA LYS A 199 -16.92 -21.16 -16.37
C LYS A 199 -16.83 -20.21 -17.57
N GLY A 200 -15.85 -19.30 -17.51
CA GLY A 200 -15.58 -18.29 -18.53
C GLY A 200 -16.42 -17.01 -18.41
N VAL A 201 -17.17 -16.83 -17.33
CA VAL A 201 -17.96 -15.62 -17.06
C VAL A 201 -17.55 -15.02 -15.73
N ALA A 202 -16.57 -14.08 -15.76
CA ALA A 202 -16.08 -13.37 -14.60
C ALA A 202 -17.12 -12.40 -14.04
N THR A 203 -17.33 -12.40 -12.73
CA THR A 203 -18.23 -11.46 -12.04
C THR A 203 -17.51 -10.20 -11.55
N ALA A 204 -16.21 -10.28 -11.28
CA ALA A 204 -15.40 -9.20 -10.70
C ALA A 204 -15.55 -7.86 -11.43
N THR A 205 -15.56 -7.88 -12.74
CA THR A 205 -15.66 -6.69 -13.62
C THR A 205 -16.98 -5.92 -13.45
N TYR A 206 -18.06 -6.61 -13.07
CA TYR A 206 -19.41 -6.04 -13.01
C TYR A 206 -19.83 -5.59 -11.61
N VAL A 207 -19.01 -5.86 -10.58
CA VAL A 207 -19.37 -5.64 -9.17
C VAL A 207 -18.43 -4.62 -8.57
N ARG A 208 -18.99 -3.59 -7.90
CA ARG A 208 -18.14 -2.64 -7.13
C ARG A 208 -17.67 -3.27 -5.83
N LYS A 209 -16.69 -4.16 -5.98
CA LYS A 209 -16.04 -4.93 -4.92
C LYS A 209 -14.54 -5.02 -5.22
N ALA A 210 -13.73 -5.13 -4.19
CA ALA A 210 -12.28 -5.28 -4.33
C ALA A 210 -11.93 -6.49 -5.21
N GLN A 211 -11.30 -6.23 -6.36
CA GLN A 211 -11.09 -7.24 -7.39
C GLN A 211 -10.16 -8.37 -6.94
N TYR A 212 -9.15 -8.08 -6.09
CA TYR A 212 -8.23 -9.08 -5.56
C TYR A 212 -8.93 -10.22 -4.82
N GLN A 213 -10.12 -9.99 -4.28
CA GLN A 213 -10.90 -11.01 -3.56
C GLN A 213 -11.43 -12.12 -4.45
N TYR A 214 -11.47 -11.88 -5.78
CA TYR A 214 -11.76 -12.93 -6.77
C TYR A 214 -10.52 -13.75 -7.15
N GLY A 215 -9.39 -13.51 -6.51
CA GLY A 215 -8.08 -14.06 -6.82
C GLY A 215 -7.25 -13.10 -7.67
N TRP A 216 -5.94 -13.17 -7.51
CA TRP A 216 -4.98 -12.42 -8.32
C TRP A 216 -3.70 -13.24 -8.47
N ASP A 217 -2.75 -12.80 -9.32
CA ASP A 217 -1.49 -13.54 -9.57
C ASP A 217 -0.50 -13.53 -8.38
N TRP A 218 -0.89 -12.92 -7.26
CA TRP A 218 -0.17 -12.90 -5.97
C TRP A 218 -1.06 -13.28 -4.78
N GLY A 219 -2.37 -13.46 -4.96
CA GLY A 219 -3.30 -13.63 -3.86
C GLY A 219 -4.37 -14.71 -4.10
N PRO A 220 -4.87 -15.33 -3.01
CA PRO A 220 -5.89 -16.36 -3.09
C PRO A 220 -7.26 -15.79 -3.44
N ARG A 221 -8.15 -16.64 -3.92
CA ARG A 221 -9.56 -16.31 -4.15
C ARG A 221 -10.37 -16.54 -2.89
N PHE A 222 -10.69 -15.45 -2.19
CA PHE A 222 -11.69 -15.43 -1.12
C PHE A 222 -12.71 -14.33 -1.40
N VAL A 223 -13.80 -14.69 -2.08
CA VAL A 223 -14.91 -13.75 -2.33
C VAL A 223 -15.64 -13.52 -1.02
N THR A 224 -15.28 -12.44 -0.34
CA THR A 224 -15.81 -12.11 0.99
C THR A 224 -17.24 -11.58 0.93
N LEU A 225 -17.94 -11.72 2.03
CA LEU A 225 -19.21 -11.04 2.34
C LEU A 225 -19.12 -10.61 3.80
N GLY A 226 -19.71 -9.45 4.14
CA GLY A 226 -19.71 -9.01 5.53
C GLY A 226 -20.15 -7.56 5.71
N ILE A 227 -20.35 -7.21 6.98
CA ILE A 227 -20.42 -5.81 7.42
C ILE A 227 -18.99 -5.40 7.72
N TRP A 228 -18.24 -5.03 6.66
CA TRP A 228 -16.80 -4.93 6.72
C TRP A 228 -16.26 -3.61 7.29
N GLN A 229 -17.15 -2.63 7.49
CA GLN A 229 -16.87 -1.32 8.08
C GLN A 229 -17.85 -1.05 9.25
N PRO A 230 -17.59 -0.06 10.11
CA PRO A 230 -18.44 0.24 11.26
C PRO A 230 -19.89 0.55 10.94
N VAL A 231 -20.75 0.26 11.92
CA VAL A 231 -22.20 0.58 11.91
C VAL A 231 -22.53 1.45 13.09
N ARG A 232 -23.41 2.44 12.89
CA ARG A 232 -23.88 3.32 13.95
C ARG A 232 -25.26 3.91 13.65
N LEU A 233 -25.91 4.38 14.69
CA LEU A 233 -27.08 5.25 14.61
C LEU A 233 -26.63 6.68 14.85
N GLU A 234 -26.97 7.60 13.93
CA GLU A 234 -26.72 9.04 14.05
C GLU A 234 -28.05 9.76 14.23
N SER A 235 -28.09 10.72 15.16
CA SER A 235 -29.29 11.54 15.38
C SER A 235 -28.94 13.01 15.64
N TRP A 236 -29.68 13.93 15.07
CA TRP A 236 -29.45 15.37 15.22
C TRP A 236 -30.74 16.18 15.01
N ASP A 237 -30.67 17.45 15.38
CA ASP A 237 -31.71 18.46 15.17
C ASP A 237 -31.15 19.62 14.37
N HIS A 238 -31.98 20.23 13.56
CA HIS A 238 -31.79 21.50 12.83
C HIS A 238 -30.58 21.57 11.91
N LEU A 239 -29.36 21.44 12.43
CA LEU A 239 -28.12 21.65 11.66
C LEU A 239 -27.21 20.45 11.72
N ARG A 240 -26.63 20.10 10.56
CA ARG A 240 -25.51 19.19 10.45
C ARG A 240 -24.51 19.72 9.43
N ILE A 241 -23.23 19.71 9.75
CA ILE A 241 -22.16 19.89 8.78
C ILE A 241 -21.98 18.55 8.08
N GLU A 242 -22.36 18.49 6.81
CA GLU A 242 -22.27 17.27 5.98
C GLU A 242 -20.85 17.04 5.50
N ASP A 243 -20.15 18.14 5.17
CA ASP A 243 -18.79 18.14 4.67
C ASP A 243 -18.04 19.38 5.14
N PHE A 244 -16.76 19.23 5.43
CA PHE A 244 -15.85 20.30 5.77
C PHE A 244 -14.50 20.03 5.09
N HIS A 245 -14.00 20.98 4.31
CA HIS A 245 -12.77 20.88 3.54
C HIS A 245 -11.90 22.12 3.71
N MET A 246 -10.59 21.91 3.87
CA MET A 246 -9.60 22.99 3.88
C MET A 246 -8.89 23.07 2.53
N ARG A 247 -9.52 23.75 1.57
CA ARG A 247 -8.93 23.98 0.26
C ARG A 247 -7.67 24.83 0.35
N GLN A 248 -6.65 24.54 -0.47
CA GLN A 248 -5.32 25.14 -0.46
C GLN A 248 -4.94 25.78 -1.81
N PRO A 249 -5.64 26.85 -2.28
CA PRO A 249 -5.40 27.45 -3.59
C PRO A 249 -3.97 27.96 -3.79
N ARG A 250 -3.32 28.38 -2.69
CA ARG A 250 -1.92 28.84 -2.71
C ARG A 250 -1.25 28.58 -1.39
N VAL A 251 -0.12 27.87 -1.44
CA VAL A 251 0.78 27.69 -0.30
C VAL A 251 2.21 27.92 -0.78
N ASP A 252 2.84 28.94 -0.27
CA ASP A 252 4.25 29.24 -0.50
C ASP A 252 4.98 29.56 0.82
N GLU A 253 6.25 29.95 0.77
CA GLU A 253 7.04 30.26 1.96
C GLU A 253 6.52 31.47 2.74
N GLY A 254 5.97 32.46 2.04
CA GLY A 254 5.48 33.70 2.61
C GLY A 254 4.06 33.61 3.13
N VAL A 255 3.18 32.83 2.46
CA VAL A 255 1.76 32.83 2.77
C VAL A 255 1.07 31.53 2.38
N ALA A 256 0.11 31.10 3.20
CA ALA A 256 -0.94 30.18 2.79
C ALA A 256 -2.26 30.93 2.66
N GLN A 257 -2.84 30.86 1.47
CA GLN A 257 -4.19 31.32 1.19
C GLN A 257 -5.07 30.07 1.10
N LEU A 258 -5.97 29.92 2.08
CA LEU A 258 -6.82 28.74 2.21
C LEU A 258 -8.29 29.16 2.13
N ALA A 259 -9.19 28.20 1.89
CA ALA A 259 -10.62 28.38 2.05
C ALA A 259 -11.20 27.24 2.90
N ALA A 260 -11.84 27.58 4.01
CA ALA A 260 -12.65 26.65 4.78
C ALA A 260 -14.02 26.52 4.09
N GLU A 261 -14.23 25.42 3.38
CA GLU A 261 -15.45 25.14 2.62
C GLU A 261 -16.32 24.14 3.39
N LEU A 262 -17.62 24.51 3.59
CA LEU A 262 -18.57 23.68 4.33
C LEU A 262 -19.83 23.44 3.50
N GLU A 263 -20.33 22.20 3.57
CA GLU A 263 -21.71 21.90 3.21
C GLU A 263 -22.53 21.68 4.50
N VAL A 264 -23.61 22.39 4.64
CA VAL A 264 -24.45 22.37 5.85
C VAL A 264 -25.87 21.99 5.46
N GLN A 265 -26.43 20.99 6.13
CA GLN A 265 -27.85 20.66 6.05
C GLN A 265 -28.57 21.38 7.17
N ALA A 266 -29.55 22.23 6.81
CA ALA A 266 -30.38 22.95 7.76
C ALA A 266 -31.83 22.49 7.66
N GLY A 267 -32.43 22.05 8.76
CA GLY A 267 -33.85 21.69 8.82
C GLY A 267 -34.77 22.90 8.65
N ARG A 268 -34.31 24.08 9.06
CA ARG A 268 -34.98 25.37 8.94
C ARG A 268 -33.97 26.48 8.67
N GLY A 269 -34.43 27.54 8.00
CA GLY A 269 -33.59 28.70 7.75
C GLY A 269 -33.39 29.57 8.99
N GLY A 270 -32.44 30.50 8.91
CA GLY A 270 -32.20 31.49 9.96
C GLY A 270 -30.74 31.97 9.98
N SER A 271 -30.53 33.02 10.79
CA SER A 271 -29.17 33.53 11.01
C SER A 271 -28.38 32.63 11.93
N ALA A 272 -27.11 32.39 11.54
CA ALA A 272 -26.16 31.63 12.34
C ALA A 272 -24.80 32.31 12.34
N ARG A 273 -23.97 31.99 13.30
CA ARG A 273 -22.59 32.44 13.37
C ARG A 273 -21.67 31.25 13.06
N LEU A 274 -20.92 31.36 12.00
CA LEU A 274 -19.87 30.42 11.62
C LEU A 274 -18.55 30.88 12.23
N GLN A 275 -17.89 30.01 12.97
CA GLN A 275 -16.54 30.20 13.49
C GLN A 275 -15.62 29.15 12.91
N VAL A 276 -14.43 29.57 12.48
CA VAL A 276 -13.33 28.68 12.05
C VAL A 276 -12.14 28.95 12.95
N GLU A 277 -11.87 28.04 13.87
CA GLU A 277 -10.69 28.06 14.72
C GLU A 277 -9.53 27.36 14.00
N VAL A 278 -8.37 28.01 13.96
CA VAL A 278 -7.13 27.51 13.39
C VAL A 278 -6.13 27.29 14.50
N THR A 279 -5.73 26.04 14.70
CA THR A 279 -4.64 25.66 15.63
C THR A 279 -3.41 25.32 14.81
N PRO A 280 -2.40 26.18 14.74
CA PRO A 280 -1.16 25.90 14.04
C PRO A 280 -0.31 24.87 14.83
N PRO A 281 0.67 24.21 14.18
CA PRO A 281 1.58 23.27 14.85
C PRO A 281 2.46 23.96 15.91
N GLU A 282 2.68 25.25 15.75
CA GLU A 282 3.39 26.12 16.71
C GLU A 282 2.72 27.50 16.74
N GLY A 283 2.68 28.13 17.91
CA GLY A 283 2.04 29.43 18.11
C GLY A 283 0.64 29.34 18.71
N ALA A 284 0.00 30.50 18.89
CA ALA A 284 -1.34 30.55 19.46
C ALA A 284 -2.42 30.26 18.45
N PRO A 285 -3.50 29.55 18.82
CA PRO A 285 -4.70 29.44 17.99
C PRO A 285 -5.32 30.82 17.72
N PHE A 286 -6.03 30.94 16.58
CA PHE A 286 -6.83 32.12 16.26
C PHE A 286 -8.15 31.68 15.64
N THR A 287 -9.17 32.56 15.70
CA THR A 287 -10.52 32.28 15.24
C THR A 287 -10.98 33.33 14.24
N LEU A 288 -11.57 32.87 13.14
CA LEU A 288 -12.29 33.68 12.17
C LEU A 288 -13.78 33.51 12.42
N THR A 289 -14.54 34.62 12.40
CA THR A 289 -15.97 34.60 12.65
C THR A 289 -16.71 35.26 11.49
N ARG A 290 -17.80 34.65 11.05
CA ARG A 290 -18.69 35.20 10.00
C ARG A 290 -20.14 34.94 10.36
N ASP A 291 -20.97 35.97 10.30
CA ASP A 291 -22.42 35.81 10.36
C ASP A 291 -22.93 35.34 9.01
N VAL A 292 -23.78 34.33 8.98
CA VAL A 292 -24.34 33.69 7.78
C VAL A 292 -25.84 33.53 7.94
N VAL A 293 -26.54 33.53 6.82
CA VAL A 293 -27.96 33.20 6.74
C VAL A 293 -28.09 31.86 6.04
N LEU A 294 -28.74 30.91 6.68
CA LEU A 294 -28.98 29.56 6.17
C LEU A 294 -30.39 29.47 5.61
N ASP A 295 -30.53 28.85 4.46
CA ASP A 295 -31.81 28.45 3.88
C ASP A 295 -32.18 27.04 4.38
N PRO A 296 -33.48 26.68 4.44
CA PRO A 296 -33.88 25.29 4.65
C PRO A 296 -33.29 24.39 3.56
N GLY A 297 -32.69 23.24 3.95
CA GLY A 297 -32.02 22.35 3.03
C GLY A 297 -30.50 22.51 3.02
N ARG A 298 -29.89 22.36 1.85
CA ARG A 298 -28.43 22.34 1.69
C ARG A 298 -27.87 23.74 1.47
N ASN A 299 -26.85 24.09 2.24
CA ASN A 299 -26.14 25.36 2.16
C ASN A 299 -24.65 25.11 1.91
N ALA A 300 -24.03 25.91 1.04
CA ALA A 300 -22.61 25.93 0.80
C ALA A 300 -22.00 27.21 1.38
N LEU A 301 -21.05 27.09 2.29
CA LEU A 301 -20.39 28.20 2.96
C LEU A 301 -18.89 28.15 2.67
N SER A 302 -18.26 29.32 2.58
CA SER A 302 -16.79 29.42 2.42
C SER A 302 -16.25 30.57 3.25
N VAL A 303 -15.17 30.34 3.99
CA VAL A 303 -14.46 31.35 4.78
C VAL A 303 -12.99 31.37 4.32
N PRO A 304 -12.47 32.50 3.82
CA PRO A 304 -11.07 32.63 3.48
C PRO A 304 -10.22 32.62 4.77
N VAL A 305 -9.16 31.83 4.75
CA VAL A 305 -8.19 31.72 5.86
C VAL A 305 -6.81 32.08 5.33
N ARG A 306 -6.14 33.02 5.97
CA ARG A 306 -4.80 33.49 5.61
C ARG A 306 -3.83 33.22 6.74
N ILE A 307 -2.71 32.55 6.44
CA ILE A 307 -1.65 32.24 7.39
C ILE A 307 -0.34 32.79 6.82
N GLU A 308 0.29 33.72 7.57
CA GLU A 308 1.58 34.29 7.19
C GLU A 308 2.71 33.36 7.61
N ARG A 309 3.69 33.20 6.73
CA ARG A 309 4.87 32.34 6.92
C ARG A 309 4.50 30.95 7.47
N PRO A 310 3.67 30.16 6.73
CA PRO A 310 3.19 28.89 7.22
C PRO A 310 4.32 27.87 7.41
N ARG A 311 4.21 27.03 8.45
CA ARG A 311 5.01 25.82 8.55
C ARG A 311 4.49 24.82 7.50
N ARG A 312 5.27 24.60 6.43
CA ARG A 312 4.87 23.73 5.32
C ARG A 312 5.19 22.27 5.60
N TRP A 313 4.30 21.40 5.18
CA TRP A 313 4.48 19.95 5.20
C TRP A 313 5.36 19.51 4.02
N PHE A 314 6.33 18.62 4.27
CA PHE A 314 7.24 18.09 3.27
C PHE A 314 7.25 16.56 3.28
N PRO A 315 7.55 15.90 2.13
CA PRO A 315 7.77 14.47 2.10
C PRO A 315 9.05 14.09 2.84
N ALA A 316 9.10 12.82 3.21
CA ALA A 316 10.25 12.22 3.88
C ALA A 316 11.57 12.47 3.13
N GLY A 317 12.59 12.95 3.83
CA GLY A 317 13.90 13.32 3.29
C GLY A 317 14.01 14.77 2.83
N TYR A 318 12.91 15.54 2.73
CA TYR A 318 12.87 16.90 2.23
C TYR A 318 12.52 17.95 3.30
N GLY A 319 12.00 17.57 4.45
CA GLY A 319 11.64 18.46 5.54
C GLY A 319 10.76 17.79 6.59
N GLU A 320 10.11 18.62 7.42
CA GLU A 320 9.24 18.18 8.51
C GLU A 320 7.78 18.02 8.05
N GLN A 321 6.94 17.36 8.89
CA GLN A 321 5.54 17.07 8.63
C GLN A 321 4.61 17.80 9.62
N PRO A 322 4.63 19.16 9.68
CA PRO A 322 3.75 19.91 10.57
C PRO A 322 2.30 19.84 10.13
N MET A 323 1.39 19.60 11.07
CA MET A 323 -0.04 19.46 10.82
C MET A 323 -0.81 20.58 11.55
N TYR A 324 -1.71 21.23 10.82
CA TYR A 324 -2.66 22.21 11.35
C TYR A 324 -3.98 21.52 11.69
N ARG A 325 -4.67 22.00 12.70
CA ARG A 325 -6.04 21.59 13.02
C ARG A 325 -6.98 22.75 12.77
N PHE A 326 -8.08 22.49 12.13
CA PHE A 326 -9.16 23.43 11.83
C PHE A 326 -10.44 22.90 12.44
N ARG A 327 -11.16 23.75 13.19
CA ARG A 327 -12.48 23.42 13.75
C ARG A 327 -13.47 24.45 13.26
N ALA A 328 -14.47 24.01 12.51
CA ALA A 328 -15.61 24.82 12.11
C ALA A 328 -16.77 24.57 13.06
N SER A 329 -17.46 25.62 13.51
CA SER A 329 -18.66 25.49 14.33
C SER A 329 -19.75 26.50 13.92
N LEU A 330 -21.00 26.08 14.02
CA LEU A 330 -22.18 26.87 13.73
C LEU A 330 -22.98 27.10 15.02
N THR A 331 -23.20 28.36 15.37
CA THR A 331 -23.90 28.80 16.58
C THR A 331 -25.16 29.60 16.21
N GLN A 332 -26.27 29.31 16.87
CA GLN A 332 -27.49 30.14 16.84
C GLN A 332 -27.88 30.50 18.26
N ASP A 333 -28.26 31.74 18.50
CA ASP A 333 -28.67 32.25 19.83
C ASP A 333 -27.65 31.94 20.95
N GLY A 334 -26.36 31.90 20.59
CA GLY A 334 -25.26 31.58 21.52
C GLY A 334 -25.06 30.08 21.79
N VAL A 335 -25.84 29.21 21.16
CA VAL A 335 -25.72 27.75 21.29
C VAL A 335 -25.02 27.16 20.09
N GLU A 336 -23.96 26.37 20.31
CA GLU A 336 -23.30 25.60 19.25
C GLU A 336 -24.22 24.43 18.83
N LEU A 337 -24.66 24.44 17.56
CA LEU A 337 -25.56 23.43 17.00
C LEU A 337 -24.85 22.36 16.21
N ALA A 338 -23.75 22.69 15.56
CA ALA A 338 -22.95 21.72 14.79
C ALA A 338 -21.47 22.14 14.76
N HIS A 339 -20.58 21.16 14.72
CA HIS A 339 -19.16 21.38 14.47
C HIS A 339 -18.56 20.25 13.64
N ALA A 340 -17.41 20.55 13.00
CA ALA A 340 -16.59 19.58 12.30
C ALA A 340 -15.12 19.95 12.45
N GLU A 341 -14.25 18.96 12.41
CA GLU A 341 -12.80 19.15 12.51
C GLU A 341 -12.10 18.57 11.28
N ARG A 342 -11.00 19.23 10.89
CA ARG A 342 -10.05 18.73 9.88
C ARG A 342 -8.63 18.94 10.37
N ARG A 343 -7.77 18.00 10.01
CA ARG A 343 -6.33 18.08 10.24
C ARG A 343 -5.64 17.94 8.90
N THR A 344 -4.81 18.89 8.52
CA THR A 344 -4.07 18.85 7.25
C THR A 344 -2.70 19.51 7.36
N GLY A 345 -1.74 19.08 6.52
CA GLY A 345 -0.48 19.75 6.31
C GLY A 345 -0.57 20.74 5.15
N LEU A 346 0.05 21.90 5.28
CA LEU A 346 0.01 22.93 4.24
C LEU A 346 1.14 22.70 3.23
N ARG A 347 0.78 22.53 1.96
CA ARG A 347 1.75 22.28 0.87
C ARG A 347 1.18 22.69 -0.47
N SER A 348 2.05 22.93 -1.45
CA SER A 348 1.68 22.87 -2.87
C SER A 348 2.07 21.52 -3.47
N VAL A 349 1.29 21.01 -4.41
CA VAL A 349 1.59 19.82 -5.18
C VAL A 349 1.32 20.06 -6.66
N GLU A 350 2.24 19.58 -7.51
CA GLU A 350 2.15 19.68 -8.97
C GLU A 350 2.66 18.36 -9.56
N LEU A 351 1.94 17.82 -10.53
CA LEU A 351 2.47 16.83 -11.46
C LEU A 351 3.00 17.56 -12.68
N ARG A 352 4.33 17.75 -12.76
CA ARG A 352 4.98 18.50 -13.84
C ARG A 352 5.11 17.65 -15.08
N ARG A 353 4.52 18.13 -16.19
CA ARG A 353 4.58 17.53 -17.53
C ARG A 353 5.01 18.59 -18.54
N GLU A 354 6.31 18.83 -18.64
CA GLU A 354 6.92 19.80 -19.54
C GLU A 354 7.75 19.12 -20.62
N LYS A 355 7.77 19.68 -21.82
CA LYS A 355 8.64 19.20 -22.91
C LYS A 355 10.10 19.46 -22.56
N ASP A 356 10.94 18.46 -22.78
CA ASP A 356 12.38 18.52 -22.61
C ASP A 356 13.13 17.74 -23.72
N ALA A 357 14.42 17.49 -23.55
CA ALA A 357 15.25 16.76 -24.53
C ALA A 357 14.84 15.30 -24.72
N TRP A 358 14.04 14.72 -23.84
CA TRP A 358 13.67 13.30 -23.84
C TRP A 358 12.17 13.06 -24.00
N GLY A 359 11.37 14.07 -24.33
CA GLY A 359 9.94 13.98 -24.50
C GLY A 359 9.17 14.91 -23.54
N ARG A 360 8.22 14.38 -22.78
CA ARG A 360 7.46 15.13 -21.77
C ARG A 360 7.76 14.58 -20.36
N SER A 361 8.17 15.47 -19.44
CA SER A 361 8.52 15.08 -18.09
C SER A 361 7.32 14.50 -17.33
N PHE A 362 7.60 13.65 -16.31
CA PHE A 362 6.60 13.20 -15.34
C PHE A 362 7.26 13.27 -13.97
N ALA A 363 7.00 14.35 -13.22
CA ALA A 363 7.68 14.60 -11.95
C ALA A 363 6.75 15.24 -10.93
N PHE A 364 6.73 14.72 -9.72
CA PHE A 364 6.06 15.36 -8.60
C PHE A 364 6.89 16.52 -8.08
N VAL A 365 6.26 17.68 -7.94
CA VAL A 365 6.88 18.87 -7.38
C VAL A 365 6.11 19.28 -6.13
N ILE A 366 6.79 19.19 -4.98
CA ILE A 366 6.18 19.50 -3.69
C ILE A 366 6.85 20.76 -3.13
N ASN A 367 6.05 21.79 -2.85
CA ASN A 367 6.54 23.11 -2.39
C ASN A 367 7.64 23.69 -3.31
N GLY A 368 7.54 23.45 -4.62
CA GLY A 368 8.50 23.91 -5.62
C GLY A 368 9.74 23.00 -5.78
N ILE A 369 9.87 21.92 -5.00
CA ILE A 369 10.99 20.98 -5.06
C ILE A 369 10.62 19.76 -5.90
N PRO A 370 11.34 19.45 -6.99
CA PRO A 370 11.15 18.22 -7.75
C PRO A 370 11.64 17.01 -6.95
N VAL A 371 10.73 16.11 -6.63
CA VAL A 371 10.97 14.91 -5.83
C VAL A 371 11.20 13.72 -6.74
N PHE A 372 12.33 13.00 -6.57
CA PHE A 372 12.43 11.66 -7.13
C PHE A 372 11.59 10.70 -6.27
N ALA A 373 10.56 10.10 -6.87
CA ALA A 373 9.71 9.14 -6.18
C ALA A 373 10.44 7.81 -5.95
N LYS A 374 10.68 7.47 -4.68
CA LYS A 374 11.35 6.24 -4.23
C LYS A 374 10.35 5.41 -3.47
N GLY A 375 10.01 4.22 -3.95
CA GLY A 375 9.04 3.43 -3.21
C GLY A 375 8.60 2.16 -3.91
N ALA A 376 7.37 1.78 -3.61
CA ALA A 376 6.77 0.55 -4.10
C ALA A 376 5.25 0.70 -4.27
N ASN A 377 4.66 -0.25 -4.97
CA ASN A 377 3.22 -0.45 -4.99
C ASN A 377 2.79 -1.18 -3.72
N MET A 378 1.69 -0.75 -3.14
CA MET A 378 1.07 -1.38 -2.00
C MET A 378 -0.24 -2.05 -2.41
N ILE A 379 -0.41 -3.31 -2.05
CA ILE A 379 -1.65 -4.09 -2.16
C ILE A 379 -2.31 -4.18 -0.78
N PRO A 380 -3.56 -4.65 -0.65
CA PRO A 380 -4.16 -4.91 0.67
C PRO A 380 -3.24 -5.72 1.59
N LEU A 381 -3.32 -5.47 2.90
CA LEU A 381 -2.42 -6.13 3.87
C LEU A 381 -2.86 -7.55 4.24
N ASP A 382 -4.10 -7.93 3.95
CA ASP A 382 -4.66 -9.24 4.28
C ASP A 382 -5.76 -9.60 3.28
N SER A 383 -6.01 -10.89 3.07
CA SER A 383 -7.16 -11.35 2.29
C SER A 383 -8.50 -10.98 2.96
N PHE A 384 -8.50 -10.79 4.27
CA PHE A 384 -9.66 -10.41 5.07
C PHE A 384 -9.46 -9.02 5.69
N PRO A 385 -10.09 -7.97 5.16
CA PRO A 385 -9.84 -6.57 5.55
C PRO A 385 -9.97 -6.28 7.06
N ASN A 386 -10.88 -6.98 7.75
CA ASN A 386 -11.09 -6.82 9.19
C ASN A 386 -9.94 -7.35 10.07
N ARG A 387 -8.98 -8.09 9.52
CA ARG A 387 -7.76 -8.52 10.22
C ARG A 387 -6.64 -7.47 10.15
N VAL A 388 -6.85 -6.40 9.40
CA VAL A 388 -5.89 -5.30 9.26
C VAL A 388 -6.07 -4.32 10.42
N THR A 389 -5.15 -4.36 11.38
CA THR A 389 -5.15 -3.44 12.53
C THR A 389 -4.34 -2.18 12.23
N ARG A 390 -4.57 -1.11 13.02
CA ARG A 390 -3.78 0.12 12.95
C ARG A 390 -2.28 -0.15 13.17
N GLU A 391 -1.94 -1.08 14.06
CA GLU A 391 -0.57 -1.46 14.37
C GLU A 391 0.10 -2.14 13.16
N ARG A 392 -0.61 -3.03 12.45
CA ARG A 392 -0.09 -3.66 11.21
C ARG A 392 0.12 -2.62 10.11
N GLN A 393 -0.83 -1.73 9.89
CA GLN A 393 -0.69 -0.62 8.92
C GLN A 393 0.52 0.25 9.26
N ARG A 394 0.63 0.68 10.51
CA ARG A 394 1.77 1.48 10.98
C ARG A 394 3.11 0.76 10.82
N ALA A 395 3.18 -0.52 11.16
CA ALA A 395 4.40 -1.32 11.02
C ALA A 395 4.87 -1.38 9.55
N LEU A 396 3.94 -1.57 8.60
CA LEU A 396 4.25 -1.57 7.17
C LEU A 396 4.75 -0.20 6.69
N LEU A 397 4.06 0.89 7.06
CA LEU A 397 4.47 2.25 6.69
C LEU A 397 5.84 2.62 7.30
N LEU A 398 6.11 2.20 8.54
CA LEU A 398 7.43 2.34 9.15
C LEU A 398 8.49 1.51 8.41
N SER A 399 8.17 0.30 7.95
CA SER A 399 9.08 -0.52 7.13
C SER A 399 9.43 0.17 5.82
N ALA A 400 8.43 0.77 5.13
CA ALA A 400 8.68 1.58 3.94
C ALA A 400 9.58 2.79 4.26
N ARG A 401 9.26 3.53 5.33
CA ARG A 401 10.06 4.70 5.75
C ARG A 401 11.49 4.34 6.14
N ARG A 402 11.69 3.22 6.85
CA ARG A 402 13.02 2.70 7.22
C ARG A 402 13.83 2.23 6.00
N ALA A 403 13.16 1.85 4.92
CA ALA A 403 13.78 1.54 3.63
C ALA A 403 14.03 2.79 2.75
N ASN A 404 13.97 4.00 3.34
CA ASN A 404 14.16 5.28 2.65
C ASN A 404 13.16 5.58 1.52
N MET A 405 12.00 4.95 1.56
CA MET A 405 10.91 5.27 0.65
C MET A 405 10.27 6.62 1.02
N ASN A 406 9.80 7.33 0.01
CA ASN A 406 9.06 8.59 0.16
C ASN A 406 7.71 8.55 -0.56
N MET A 407 7.40 7.48 -1.31
CA MET A 407 6.12 7.33 -2.02
C MET A 407 5.63 5.88 -1.98
N LEU A 408 4.31 5.71 -1.85
CA LEU A 408 3.62 4.44 -2.08
C LEU A 408 2.48 4.67 -3.07
N ARG A 409 2.29 3.74 -4.02
CA ARG A 409 1.09 3.69 -4.85
C ARG A 409 0.14 2.65 -4.28
N LEU A 410 -1.08 3.08 -3.94
CA LEU A 410 -2.16 2.20 -3.53
C LEU A 410 -2.86 1.66 -4.76
N TRP A 411 -2.62 0.39 -5.05
CA TRP A 411 -3.05 -0.28 -6.27
C TRP A 411 -4.58 -0.43 -6.38
N GLY A 412 -5.12 -0.18 -7.58
CA GLY A 412 -6.57 -0.06 -7.85
C GLY A 412 -7.39 -1.34 -7.73
N GLY A 413 -6.81 -2.53 -7.67
CA GLY A 413 -7.56 -3.79 -7.48
C GLY A 413 -7.90 -4.10 -6.02
N GLY A 414 -7.51 -3.23 -5.06
CA GLY A 414 -7.72 -3.37 -3.63
C GLY A 414 -8.96 -2.66 -3.09
N TYR A 415 -8.79 -1.98 -1.99
CA TYR A 415 -9.80 -1.13 -1.34
C TYR A 415 -9.13 0.16 -0.81
N TYR A 416 -9.95 1.20 -0.55
CA TYR A 416 -9.47 2.42 0.08
C TYR A 416 -9.14 2.14 1.53
N GLU A 417 -7.91 2.48 1.96
CA GLU A 417 -7.41 2.20 3.31
C GLU A 417 -8.17 2.98 4.40
N SER A 418 -7.94 2.62 5.65
CA SER A 418 -8.54 3.30 6.81
C SER A 418 -8.01 4.72 6.97
N ASP A 419 -8.78 5.61 7.63
CA ASP A 419 -8.30 6.97 7.94
C ASP A 419 -6.99 6.95 8.73
N ALA A 420 -6.81 5.97 9.63
CA ALA A 420 -5.59 5.79 10.39
C ALA A 420 -4.35 5.53 9.52
N PHE A 421 -4.51 4.85 8.38
CA PHE A 421 -3.42 4.63 7.42
C PHE A 421 -2.92 5.96 6.84
N TYR A 422 -3.84 6.81 6.38
CA TYR A 422 -3.47 8.10 5.80
C TYR A 422 -2.92 9.07 6.85
N GLU A 423 -3.46 9.05 8.08
CA GLU A 423 -2.89 9.81 9.22
C GLU A 423 -1.42 9.43 9.51
N GLU A 424 -1.09 8.14 9.45
CA GLU A 424 0.28 7.66 9.63
C GLU A 424 1.16 8.03 8.42
N ALA A 425 0.63 7.96 7.18
CA ALA A 425 1.36 8.41 5.99
C ALA A 425 1.67 9.91 6.06
N ASP A 426 0.72 10.73 6.49
CA ASP A 426 0.90 12.17 6.74
C ASP A 426 2.01 12.43 7.76
N ALA A 427 2.02 11.69 8.88
CA ALA A 427 2.99 11.84 9.96
C ALA A 427 4.39 11.36 9.55
N LEU A 428 4.50 10.37 8.68
CA LEU A 428 5.76 9.81 8.20
C LEU A 428 6.32 10.52 6.96
N GLY A 429 5.53 11.42 6.34
CA GLY A 429 5.91 12.10 5.10
C GLY A 429 5.95 11.17 3.88
N LEU A 430 5.15 10.12 3.87
CA LEU A 430 5.01 9.24 2.72
C LEU A 430 4.01 9.82 1.75
N LEU A 431 4.44 10.11 0.52
CA LEU A 431 3.56 10.51 -0.56
C LEU A 431 2.69 9.32 -0.98
N ILE A 432 1.42 9.58 -1.24
CA ILE A 432 0.45 8.57 -1.68
C ILE A 432 -0.02 8.88 -3.10
N TRP A 433 0.20 7.95 -4.01
CA TRP A 433 -0.48 7.85 -5.29
C TRP A 433 -1.70 6.96 -5.06
N GLN A 434 -2.89 7.54 -5.11
CA GLN A 434 -4.15 6.85 -4.84
C GLN A 434 -4.85 6.46 -6.13
N ASP A 435 -4.91 5.16 -6.44
CA ASP A 435 -5.80 4.66 -7.48
C ASP A 435 -7.25 4.63 -6.99
N PHE A 436 -8.22 4.94 -7.87
CA PHE A 436 -9.59 4.46 -7.69
C PHE A 436 -9.61 2.94 -7.88
N MET A 437 -10.57 2.26 -7.24
CA MET A 437 -10.57 0.80 -7.12
C MET A 437 -11.00 0.11 -8.43
N PHE A 438 -10.07 0.12 -9.41
CA PHE A 438 -10.12 -0.58 -10.67
C PHE A 438 -8.77 -1.22 -10.97
N GLY A 439 -8.75 -2.56 -11.06
CA GLY A 439 -7.65 -3.33 -11.64
C GLY A 439 -7.81 -3.42 -13.17
N GLY A 440 -6.94 -4.17 -13.85
CA GLY A 440 -7.04 -4.39 -15.29
C GLY A 440 -8.34 -5.10 -15.67
N ALA A 441 -9.26 -4.38 -16.28
CA ALA A 441 -10.55 -4.90 -16.76
C ALA A 441 -11.23 -3.92 -17.70
N ILE A 442 -12.04 -4.42 -18.63
CA ILE A 442 -12.97 -3.62 -19.43
C ILE A 442 -14.29 -3.52 -18.68
N LEU A 443 -14.72 -2.31 -18.37
CA LEU A 443 -15.85 -2.07 -17.48
C LEU A 443 -17.18 -1.95 -18.21
N PRO A 444 -18.32 -2.22 -17.53
CA PRO A 444 -19.65 -2.04 -18.09
C PRO A 444 -19.89 -0.62 -18.61
N ALA A 445 -20.55 -0.55 -19.77
CA ALA A 445 -20.84 0.73 -20.42
C ALA A 445 -22.17 1.37 -19.96
N ASP A 446 -22.87 0.77 -19.00
CA ASP A 446 -24.18 1.25 -18.58
C ASP A 446 -24.08 2.47 -17.63
N THR A 447 -25.07 3.35 -17.73
CA THR A 447 -25.11 4.60 -16.99
C THR A 447 -25.28 4.39 -15.48
N ALA A 448 -25.97 3.33 -15.06
CA ALA A 448 -26.19 3.04 -13.64
C ALA A 448 -24.88 2.65 -12.96
N PHE A 449 -24.05 1.84 -13.62
CA PHE A 449 -22.71 1.51 -13.15
C PHE A 449 -21.84 2.77 -13.02
N GLN A 450 -21.81 3.64 -14.06
CA GLN A 450 -21.03 4.87 -14.04
C GLN A 450 -21.49 5.85 -12.94
N GLU A 451 -22.80 5.93 -12.71
CA GLU A 451 -23.35 6.77 -11.64
C GLU A 451 -23.00 6.24 -10.25
N ASN A 452 -23.06 4.91 -10.05
CA ASN A 452 -22.64 4.29 -8.79
C ASN A 452 -21.15 4.56 -8.50
N VAL A 453 -20.29 4.45 -9.51
CA VAL A 453 -18.87 4.81 -9.43
C VAL A 453 -18.68 6.31 -9.13
N ARG A 454 -19.48 7.19 -9.75
CA ARG A 454 -19.41 8.62 -9.49
C ARG A 454 -19.72 8.96 -8.02
N GLN A 455 -20.74 8.32 -7.43
CA GLN A 455 -21.07 8.52 -6.02
C GLN A 455 -19.95 7.97 -5.11
N GLU A 456 -19.43 6.78 -5.39
CA GLU A 456 -18.26 6.23 -4.70
C GLU A 456 -17.08 7.21 -4.71
N ALA A 457 -16.74 7.73 -5.89
CA ALA A 457 -15.61 8.65 -6.05
C ALA A 457 -15.82 9.95 -5.24
N ILE A 458 -17.03 10.53 -5.25
CA ILE A 458 -17.34 11.72 -4.43
C ILE A 458 -17.13 11.44 -2.95
N GLU A 459 -17.67 10.32 -2.45
CA GLU A 459 -17.57 9.95 -1.04
C GLU A 459 -16.13 9.71 -0.61
N GLN A 460 -15.33 9.00 -1.42
CA GLN A 460 -13.94 8.67 -1.08
C GLN A 460 -13.00 9.89 -1.23
N VAL A 461 -13.17 10.70 -2.28
CA VAL A 461 -12.38 11.93 -2.43
C VAL A 461 -12.66 12.89 -1.27
N ARG A 462 -13.91 13.12 -0.88
CA ARG A 462 -14.28 13.96 0.27
C ARG A 462 -13.70 13.45 1.58
N ARG A 463 -13.66 12.14 1.77
CA ARG A 463 -13.07 11.52 2.95
C ARG A 463 -11.56 11.78 3.05
N LEU A 464 -10.85 11.75 1.92
CA LEU A 464 -9.39 11.66 1.88
C LEU A 464 -8.66 12.95 1.45
N ARG A 465 -9.33 13.89 0.81
CA ARG A 465 -8.71 15.06 0.16
C ARG A 465 -7.94 16.02 1.09
N ASP A 466 -8.19 15.96 2.41
CA ASP A 466 -7.46 16.78 3.39
C ASP A 466 -6.15 16.14 3.89
N HIS A 467 -5.79 14.91 3.42
CA HIS A 467 -4.51 14.29 3.73
C HIS A 467 -3.41 14.86 2.84
N PRO A 468 -2.38 15.55 3.41
CA PRO A 468 -1.29 16.13 2.62
C PRO A 468 -0.41 15.09 1.93
N SER A 469 -0.43 13.86 2.40
CA SER A 469 0.27 12.73 1.77
C SER A 469 -0.26 12.39 0.37
N ILE A 470 -1.56 12.56 0.10
CA ILE A 470 -2.13 12.27 -1.22
C ILE A 470 -1.68 13.34 -2.23
N VAL A 471 -0.94 12.91 -3.24
CA VAL A 471 -0.35 13.80 -4.26
C VAL A 471 -0.80 13.48 -5.68
N LEU A 472 -1.53 12.38 -5.87
CA LEU A 472 -2.12 12.00 -7.15
C LEU A 472 -3.36 11.14 -6.93
N TRP A 473 -4.43 11.49 -7.62
CA TRP A 473 -5.57 10.61 -7.85
C TRP A 473 -5.42 9.96 -9.22
N CYS A 474 -5.47 8.63 -9.28
CA CYS A 474 -5.37 7.88 -10.54
C CYS A 474 -6.65 7.11 -10.79
N GLY A 475 -7.17 7.17 -12.01
CA GLY A 475 -8.43 6.54 -12.38
C GLY A 475 -8.43 5.02 -12.17
N GLY A 476 -7.33 4.35 -12.45
CA GLY A 476 -7.21 2.91 -12.20
C GLY A 476 -5.96 2.28 -12.78
N ASN A 477 -5.77 1.01 -12.42
CA ASN A 477 -4.66 0.18 -12.88
C ASN A 477 -4.93 -0.44 -14.25
N GLU A 478 -4.00 -0.28 -15.17
CA GLU A 478 -3.85 -0.99 -16.47
C GLU A 478 -5.07 -1.01 -17.41
N VAL A 479 -6.09 -0.18 -17.18
CA VAL A 479 -7.33 -0.20 -17.98
C VAL A 479 -7.07 0.10 -19.45
N GLN A 480 -6.22 1.10 -19.75
CA GLN A 480 -5.85 1.43 -21.12
C GLN A 480 -4.90 0.37 -21.71
N ALA A 481 -3.93 -0.09 -20.94
CA ALA A 481 -2.99 -1.13 -21.37
C ALA A 481 -3.70 -2.46 -21.66
N ASP A 482 -4.68 -2.85 -20.85
CA ASP A 482 -5.55 -4.01 -21.11
C ASP A 482 -6.26 -3.87 -22.47
N TRP A 483 -6.95 -2.74 -22.69
CA TRP A 483 -7.62 -2.51 -23.98
C TRP A 483 -6.68 -2.55 -25.17
N GLU A 484 -5.47 -2.04 -25.04
CA GLU A 484 -4.52 -1.88 -26.15
C GLU A 484 -3.71 -3.15 -26.43
N THR A 485 -3.30 -3.89 -25.38
CA THR A 485 -2.19 -4.85 -25.52
C THR A 485 -2.45 -6.25 -24.97
N TRP A 486 -3.42 -6.45 -24.07
CA TRP A 486 -3.60 -7.76 -23.45
C TRP A 486 -4.26 -8.77 -24.41
N ASP A 487 -3.66 -9.94 -24.55
CA ASP A 487 -4.08 -10.97 -25.51
C ASP A 487 -5.54 -11.37 -25.35
N ALA A 488 -6.03 -11.51 -24.13
CA ALA A 488 -7.43 -11.88 -23.85
C ALA A 488 -8.40 -10.81 -24.35
N THR A 489 -8.08 -9.53 -24.12
CA THR A 489 -8.88 -8.39 -24.56
C THR A 489 -8.78 -8.17 -26.06
N LEU A 490 -7.61 -8.37 -26.66
CA LEU A 490 -7.44 -8.35 -28.13
C LEU A 490 -8.27 -9.47 -28.79
N ALA A 491 -8.26 -10.68 -28.24
CA ALA A 491 -9.08 -11.79 -28.72
C ALA A 491 -10.58 -11.52 -28.56
N PHE A 492 -10.99 -10.87 -27.47
CA PHE A 492 -12.35 -10.42 -27.22
C PHE A 492 -12.78 -9.35 -28.26
N LYS A 493 -11.98 -8.30 -28.45
CA LYS A 493 -12.23 -7.21 -29.40
C LYS A 493 -12.41 -7.74 -30.83
N ASN A 494 -11.68 -8.79 -31.22
CA ASN A 494 -11.79 -9.38 -32.55
C ASN A 494 -13.13 -10.07 -32.81
N LYS A 495 -13.91 -10.37 -31.77
CA LYS A 495 -15.25 -10.95 -31.87
C LYS A 495 -16.37 -9.89 -31.93
N LEU A 496 -16.05 -8.64 -31.62
CA LEU A 496 -17.00 -7.53 -31.57
C LEU A 496 -17.13 -6.84 -32.96
N SER A 497 -18.30 -6.30 -33.22
CA SER A 497 -18.48 -5.33 -34.29
C SER A 497 -17.73 -4.03 -34.04
N PRO A 498 -17.40 -3.21 -35.04
CA PRO A 498 -16.79 -1.91 -34.86
C PRO A 498 -17.59 -1.01 -33.91
N ASP A 499 -18.92 -0.97 -34.03
CA ASP A 499 -19.81 -0.16 -33.21
C ASP A 499 -19.80 -0.60 -31.74
N GLU A 500 -19.73 -1.91 -31.48
CA GLU A 500 -19.63 -2.42 -30.10
C GLU A 500 -18.28 -2.08 -29.47
N ARG A 501 -17.17 -2.18 -30.22
CA ARG A 501 -15.83 -1.76 -29.75
C ARG A 501 -15.84 -0.29 -29.37
N GLU A 502 -16.35 0.55 -30.29
CA GLU A 502 -16.44 1.99 -30.06
C GLU A 502 -17.30 2.31 -28.82
N ARG A 503 -18.48 1.68 -28.70
CA ARG A 503 -19.38 1.87 -27.56
C ARG A 503 -18.71 1.52 -26.23
N LEU A 504 -18.03 0.38 -26.16
CA LEU A 504 -17.35 -0.05 -24.93
C LEU A 504 -16.18 0.86 -24.58
N TRP A 505 -15.34 1.18 -25.57
CA TRP A 505 -14.17 2.01 -25.28
C TRP A 505 -14.55 3.46 -24.96
N SER A 506 -15.47 4.06 -25.69
CA SER A 506 -15.99 5.39 -25.39
C SER A 506 -16.60 5.48 -23.99
N ALA A 507 -17.28 4.43 -23.51
CA ALA A 507 -17.79 4.39 -22.14
C ALA A 507 -16.66 4.35 -21.09
N ASN A 508 -15.57 3.61 -21.35
CA ASN A 508 -14.39 3.60 -20.47
C ASN A 508 -13.65 4.94 -20.51
N LEU A 509 -13.46 5.52 -21.71
CA LEU A 509 -12.89 6.87 -21.83
C LEU A 509 -13.71 7.90 -21.05
N LYS A 510 -15.04 7.82 -21.13
CA LYS A 510 -15.94 8.69 -20.37
C LYS A 510 -15.77 8.50 -18.86
N LEU A 511 -15.69 7.25 -18.39
CA LEU A 511 -15.55 6.96 -16.97
C LEU A 511 -14.24 7.55 -16.41
N PHE A 512 -13.10 7.25 -17.03
CA PHE A 512 -11.79 7.66 -16.56
C PHE A 512 -11.41 9.10 -16.95
N GLY A 513 -11.75 9.51 -18.16
CA GLY A 513 -11.40 10.84 -18.69
C GLY A 513 -12.35 11.97 -18.28
N GLU A 514 -13.62 11.67 -17.99
CA GLU A 514 -14.62 12.71 -17.67
C GLU A 514 -15.20 12.54 -16.26
N VAL A 515 -15.77 11.36 -15.93
CA VAL A 515 -16.52 11.17 -14.66
C VAL A 515 -15.60 11.28 -13.46
N LEU A 516 -14.56 10.45 -13.38
CA LEU A 516 -13.61 10.46 -12.26
C LEU A 516 -12.79 11.75 -12.23
N ARG A 517 -12.30 12.21 -13.38
CA ARG A 517 -11.61 13.50 -13.51
C ARG A 517 -12.48 14.65 -13.02
N GLY A 518 -13.74 14.71 -13.44
CA GLY A 518 -14.67 15.75 -13.03
C GLY A 518 -14.99 15.73 -11.54
N VAL A 519 -15.00 14.55 -10.91
CA VAL A 519 -15.13 14.44 -9.46
C VAL A 519 -13.88 15.01 -8.77
N VAL A 520 -12.68 14.60 -9.15
CA VAL A 520 -11.44 15.10 -8.53
C VAL A 520 -11.30 16.62 -8.73
N GLN A 521 -11.54 17.13 -9.95
CA GLN A 521 -11.46 18.56 -10.23
C GLN A 521 -12.44 19.41 -9.40
N ARG A 522 -13.60 18.86 -9.03
CA ARG A 522 -14.58 19.56 -8.20
C ARG A 522 -14.31 19.40 -6.70
N GLU A 523 -14.01 18.18 -6.25
CA GLU A 523 -13.92 17.87 -4.83
C GLU A 523 -12.49 18.03 -4.25
N ALA A 524 -11.43 17.91 -5.06
CA ALA A 524 -10.03 18.04 -4.67
C ALA A 524 -9.18 18.76 -5.73
N PRO A 525 -9.53 20.00 -6.14
CA PRO A 525 -8.88 20.70 -7.25
C PRO A 525 -7.41 21.03 -7.01
N ASP A 526 -6.94 20.93 -5.79
CA ASP A 526 -5.54 21.22 -5.38
C ASP A 526 -4.61 20.00 -5.50
N VAL A 527 -5.12 18.85 -6.02
CA VAL A 527 -4.38 17.61 -6.23
C VAL A 527 -4.56 17.13 -7.67
N PRO A 528 -3.48 16.80 -8.41
CA PRO A 528 -3.59 16.35 -9.79
C PRO A 528 -4.34 15.02 -9.93
N TYR A 529 -4.94 14.84 -11.12
CA TYR A 529 -5.58 13.61 -11.54
C TYR A 529 -4.86 13.00 -12.74
N TRP A 530 -4.74 11.65 -12.76
CA TRP A 530 -4.17 10.85 -13.84
C TRP A 530 -5.18 9.77 -14.26
N ALA A 531 -5.47 9.66 -15.56
CA ALA A 531 -6.61 8.85 -15.98
C ALA A 531 -6.41 7.34 -15.80
N THR A 532 -5.22 6.83 -16.08
CA THR A 532 -4.87 5.39 -15.96
C THR A 532 -3.36 5.22 -15.81
N SER A 533 -2.92 4.22 -15.07
CA SER A 533 -1.52 3.82 -14.92
C SER A 533 -1.34 2.39 -15.42
N PRO A 534 -0.43 2.09 -16.43
CA PRO A 534 0.40 3.08 -17.11
C PRO A 534 -0.41 3.89 -18.13
N GLY A 535 0.08 5.10 -18.45
CA GLY A 535 -0.59 5.92 -19.44
C GLY A 535 0.11 7.22 -19.77
N VAL A 536 -0.52 7.98 -20.67
CA VAL A 536 -0.15 9.35 -21.03
C VAL A 536 -1.37 10.28 -20.88
N ASP A 537 -2.18 10.05 -19.86
CA ASP A 537 -3.42 10.77 -19.55
C ASP A 537 -4.50 10.66 -20.65
N LEU A 538 -4.57 9.52 -21.34
CA LEU A 538 -5.42 9.24 -22.50
C LEU A 538 -5.09 10.10 -23.75
N GLU A 539 -3.97 10.83 -23.77
CA GLU A 539 -3.54 11.66 -24.90
C GLU A 539 -2.82 10.85 -26.00
N GLY A 540 -2.57 9.56 -25.78
CA GLY A 540 -1.90 8.65 -26.69
C GLY A 540 -1.85 7.23 -26.17
N PRO A 541 -1.13 6.29 -26.82
CA PRO A 541 -0.99 4.92 -26.37
C PRO A 541 -0.31 4.82 -25.02
N SER A 542 -0.64 3.80 -24.22
CA SER A 542 0.02 3.49 -22.95
C SER A 542 1.45 2.97 -23.16
N GLY A 543 2.27 2.97 -22.09
CA GLY A 543 3.61 2.36 -22.10
C GLY A 543 4.68 3.07 -22.92
N GLN A 544 4.56 4.37 -23.14
CA GLN A 544 5.57 5.17 -23.85
C GLN A 544 6.80 5.42 -22.99
N MET A 545 7.98 5.47 -23.64
CA MET A 545 9.26 5.69 -22.97
C MET A 545 9.55 7.17 -22.67
N ASP A 546 8.92 8.06 -23.42
CA ASP A 546 9.20 9.50 -23.47
C ASP A 546 8.07 10.37 -22.93
N ASP A 547 6.95 9.77 -22.50
CA ASP A 547 5.84 10.46 -21.85
C ASP A 547 5.13 9.56 -20.83
N GLY A 548 4.54 10.17 -19.80
CA GLY A 548 3.72 9.51 -18.79
C GLY A 548 4.48 8.54 -17.89
N ASP A 549 3.78 7.53 -17.40
CA ASP A 549 4.30 6.48 -16.55
C ASP A 549 4.29 5.11 -17.25
N MET A 550 5.11 4.18 -16.76
CA MET A 550 5.32 2.88 -17.38
C MET A 550 5.24 1.74 -16.39
N HIS A 551 4.52 0.67 -16.78
CA HIS A 551 4.63 -0.67 -16.21
C HIS A 551 5.55 -1.52 -17.09
N PHE A 552 6.65 -2.06 -16.52
CA PHE A 552 7.65 -2.79 -17.28
C PHE A 552 7.73 -4.26 -16.83
N TRP A 553 7.01 -5.12 -17.54
CA TRP A 553 6.90 -6.55 -17.21
C TRP A 553 7.69 -7.47 -18.16
N ARG A 554 8.46 -6.93 -19.09
CA ARG A 554 9.27 -7.75 -20.03
C ARG A 554 10.30 -8.63 -19.30
N VAL A 555 10.85 -8.18 -18.18
CA VAL A 555 11.81 -8.96 -17.40
C VAL A 555 11.08 -10.15 -16.75
N TRP A 556 10.08 -9.94 -15.94
CA TRP A 556 9.35 -11.04 -15.29
C TRP A 556 8.38 -11.71 -16.26
N GLY A 557 7.35 -11.03 -16.73
CA GLY A 557 6.29 -11.55 -17.58
C GLY A 557 6.81 -12.09 -18.92
N GLY A 558 7.71 -11.34 -19.58
CA GLY A 558 8.30 -11.69 -20.86
C GLY A 558 9.56 -12.55 -20.82
N SER A 559 10.06 -12.95 -19.65
CA SER A 559 11.30 -13.73 -19.46
C SER A 559 12.56 -13.07 -20.03
N ALA A 560 12.55 -11.74 -20.24
CA ALA A 560 13.75 -11.02 -20.70
C ALA A 560 14.87 -11.08 -19.65
N PRO A 561 16.14 -10.99 -20.06
CA PRO A 561 17.26 -10.88 -19.12
C PRO A 561 17.10 -9.69 -18.17
N VAL A 562 17.58 -9.80 -16.93
CA VAL A 562 17.51 -8.74 -15.92
C VAL A 562 18.23 -7.45 -16.41
N GLU A 563 19.31 -7.59 -17.18
CA GLU A 563 20.04 -6.50 -17.77
C GLU A 563 19.21 -5.61 -18.72
N THR A 564 18.05 -6.10 -19.19
CA THR A 564 17.08 -5.32 -19.99
C THR A 564 16.60 -4.06 -19.25
N PHE A 565 16.65 -4.05 -17.91
CA PHE A 565 16.36 -2.85 -17.14
C PHE A 565 17.32 -1.69 -17.47
N LEU A 566 18.57 -1.97 -17.83
CA LEU A 566 19.54 -0.94 -18.23
C LEU A 566 19.21 -0.28 -19.57
N ASP A 567 18.39 -0.92 -20.40
CA ASP A 567 17.93 -0.42 -21.70
C ASP A 567 16.61 0.37 -21.59
N THR A 568 16.01 0.40 -20.40
CA THR A 568 14.67 0.93 -20.17
C THR A 568 14.73 2.16 -19.26
N THR A 569 14.49 3.35 -19.83
CA THR A 569 14.55 4.62 -19.09
C THR A 569 13.31 5.46 -19.38
N PRO A 570 12.14 5.09 -18.82
CA PRO A 570 10.91 5.87 -18.95
C PRO A 570 10.98 7.16 -18.11
N ARG A 571 9.98 8.03 -18.32
CA ARG A 571 9.85 9.27 -17.54
C ARG A 571 9.53 8.98 -16.06
N PHE A 572 8.79 7.89 -15.80
CA PHE A 572 8.44 7.39 -14.47
C PHE A 572 8.17 5.89 -14.56
N MET A 573 8.84 5.08 -13.77
CA MET A 573 8.60 3.65 -13.69
C MET A 573 7.67 3.37 -12.52
N SER A 574 6.39 3.19 -12.79
CA SER A 574 5.34 3.00 -11.77
C SER A 574 5.15 1.53 -11.39
N GLU A 575 5.51 0.57 -12.26
CA GLU A 575 5.58 -0.85 -11.92
C GLU A 575 6.71 -1.57 -12.64
N TYR A 576 7.38 -2.45 -11.93
CA TYR A 576 8.33 -3.46 -12.41
C TYR A 576 8.65 -4.40 -11.25
N GLY A 577 8.98 -5.66 -11.50
CA GLY A 577 9.16 -6.57 -10.38
C GLY A 577 9.73 -7.93 -10.75
N LEU A 578 10.17 -8.65 -9.71
CA LEU A 578 10.58 -10.04 -9.72
C LEU A 578 10.00 -10.72 -8.49
N GLN A 579 9.56 -11.98 -8.62
CA GLN A 579 9.06 -12.74 -7.47
C GLN A 579 10.19 -13.33 -6.61
N SER A 580 9.86 -13.63 -5.37
CA SER A 580 10.60 -14.54 -4.51
C SER A 580 9.68 -15.26 -3.52
N TYR A 581 10.13 -16.34 -2.93
CA TYR A 581 9.47 -16.95 -1.77
C TYR A 581 9.73 -16.13 -0.50
N PRO A 582 8.81 -16.17 0.50
CA PRO A 582 9.06 -15.61 1.82
C PRO A 582 10.10 -16.44 2.57
N GLU A 583 10.51 -16.02 3.77
CA GLU A 583 11.41 -16.78 4.61
C GLU A 583 10.88 -18.18 4.97
N MET A 584 11.79 -19.13 5.23
CA MET A 584 11.46 -20.49 5.63
C MET A 584 10.49 -20.54 6.83
N ARG A 585 10.62 -19.59 7.74
CA ARG A 585 9.73 -19.45 8.90
C ARG A 585 8.29 -19.11 8.51
N THR A 586 8.10 -18.24 7.52
CA THR A 586 6.77 -17.94 6.96
C THR A 586 6.22 -19.14 6.19
N ILE A 587 7.08 -19.85 5.45
CA ILE A 587 6.69 -21.10 4.77
C ILE A 587 6.19 -22.15 5.77
N ALA A 588 6.85 -22.30 6.93
CA ALA A 588 6.44 -23.22 7.99
C ALA A 588 5.06 -22.90 8.60
N SER A 589 4.51 -21.69 8.40
CA SER A 589 3.15 -21.36 8.87
C SER A 589 2.04 -21.98 8.02
N PHE A 590 2.32 -22.37 6.77
CA PHE A 590 1.31 -22.93 5.86
C PHE A 590 1.66 -24.32 5.30
N ALA A 591 2.89 -24.78 5.47
CA ALA A 591 3.41 -26.02 4.88
C ALA A 591 4.12 -26.88 5.91
N GLY A 592 3.97 -28.19 5.79
CA GLY A 592 4.71 -29.16 6.59
C GLY A 592 6.08 -29.52 5.97
N PRO A 593 6.95 -30.26 6.71
CA PRO A 593 8.26 -30.65 6.19
C PRO A 593 8.21 -31.47 4.89
N GLN A 594 7.14 -32.27 4.68
CA GLN A 594 6.91 -33.06 3.47
C GLN A 594 6.62 -32.21 2.23
N ASP A 595 6.19 -30.95 2.43
CA ASP A 595 5.79 -30.04 1.37
C ASP A 595 6.92 -29.15 0.87
N LEU A 596 8.12 -29.23 1.52
CA LEU A 596 9.28 -28.39 1.20
C LEU A 596 9.97 -28.82 -0.12
N ARG A 597 9.20 -28.78 -1.20
CA ARG A 597 9.62 -29.03 -2.59
C ARG A 597 8.66 -28.35 -3.55
N LEU A 598 9.17 -27.82 -4.64
CA LEU A 598 8.43 -26.96 -5.57
C LEU A 598 7.22 -27.64 -6.25
N ASP A 599 7.31 -28.96 -6.45
CA ASP A 599 6.27 -29.76 -7.08
C ASP A 599 5.21 -30.28 -6.09
N SER A 600 5.30 -29.91 -4.79
CA SER A 600 4.29 -30.28 -3.82
C SER A 600 2.95 -29.55 -4.10
N PRO A 601 1.80 -30.19 -3.82
CA PRO A 601 0.50 -29.55 -3.96
C PRO A 601 0.41 -28.22 -3.19
N VAL A 602 0.96 -28.17 -1.98
CA VAL A 602 0.93 -26.98 -1.13
C VAL A 602 1.76 -25.83 -1.73
N MET A 603 2.99 -26.09 -2.23
CA MET A 603 3.77 -25.04 -2.87
C MET A 603 3.15 -24.53 -4.17
N ARG A 604 2.50 -25.41 -4.96
CA ARG A 604 1.73 -25.03 -6.13
C ARG A 604 0.51 -24.17 -5.77
N ALA A 605 -0.20 -24.53 -4.68
CA ALA A 605 -1.36 -23.75 -4.21
C ALA A 605 -0.96 -22.33 -3.76
N HIS A 606 0.25 -22.18 -3.20
CA HIS A 606 0.80 -20.90 -2.71
C HIS A 606 1.65 -20.13 -3.74
N GLN A 607 1.61 -20.55 -5.02
CA GLN A 607 2.14 -19.80 -6.16
C GLN A 607 0.99 -19.46 -7.09
N LYS A 608 0.72 -18.17 -7.29
CA LYS A 608 -0.46 -17.71 -8.04
C LYS A 608 -0.16 -17.22 -9.46
N PHE A 609 1.11 -16.93 -9.77
CA PHE A 609 1.47 -16.43 -11.08
C PHE A 609 1.34 -17.48 -12.16
N GLY A 610 0.58 -17.15 -13.21
CA GLY A 610 0.45 -17.98 -14.42
C GLY A 610 -0.34 -19.26 -14.25
N VAL A 611 -1.09 -19.43 -13.12
CA VAL A 611 -1.85 -20.67 -12.83
C VAL A 611 -2.87 -21.02 -13.90
N ALA A 612 -3.39 -20.06 -14.65
CA ALA A 612 -4.28 -20.29 -15.78
C ALA A 612 -3.60 -21.04 -16.94
N ALA A 613 -2.28 -20.86 -17.11
CA ALA A 613 -1.47 -21.56 -18.10
C ALA A 613 -0.89 -22.89 -17.57
N GLY A 614 -0.81 -23.05 -16.26
CA GLY A 614 -0.35 -24.30 -15.62
C GLY A 614 0.15 -24.07 -14.18
N PRO A 615 0.08 -25.11 -13.32
CA PRO A 615 0.37 -24.97 -11.89
C PRO A 615 1.85 -24.72 -11.56
N ASP A 616 2.77 -24.94 -12.49
CA ASP A 616 4.21 -24.83 -12.28
C ASP A 616 4.81 -23.54 -12.92
N VAL A 617 4.02 -22.76 -13.67
CA VAL A 617 4.50 -21.59 -14.45
C VAL A 617 5.29 -20.61 -13.59
N GLY A 618 4.80 -20.24 -12.41
CA GLY A 618 5.47 -19.29 -11.52
C GLY A 618 6.76 -19.87 -10.92
N ASN A 619 6.75 -21.13 -10.50
CA ASN A 619 7.93 -21.79 -9.94
C ASN A 619 9.01 -22.02 -11.01
N ASP A 620 8.61 -22.41 -12.23
CA ASP A 620 9.52 -22.54 -13.37
C ASP A 620 10.16 -21.21 -13.76
N ARG A 621 9.37 -20.10 -13.65
CA ARG A 621 9.88 -18.76 -13.91
C ARG A 621 10.94 -18.35 -12.88
N LEU A 622 10.74 -18.64 -11.60
CA LEU A 622 11.74 -18.44 -10.55
C LEU A 622 13.01 -19.24 -10.83
N LEU A 623 12.86 -20.53 -11.12
CA LEU A 623 13.99 -21.42 -11.46
C LEU A 623 14.74 -20.94 -12.71
N PHE A 624 14.04 -20.44 -13.73
CA PHE A 624 14.67 -19.88 -14.93
C PHE A 624 15.65 -18.76 -14.59
N TYR A 625 15.23 -17.77 -13.80
CA TYR A 625 16.09 -16.65 -13.42
C TYR A 625 17.22 -17.09 -12.48
N ILE A 626 16.94 -17.96 -11.51
CA ILE A 626 17.94 -18.48 -10.59
C ILE A 626 19.01 -19.26 -11.33
N ARG A 627 18.63 -20.21 -12.19
CA ARG A 627 19.58 -21.04 -12.95
C ARG A 627 20.44 -20.20 -13.89
N LYS A 628 19.82 -19.21 -14.54
CA LYS A 628 20.52 -18.32 -15.45
C LYS A 628 21.55 -17.42 -14.77
N GLY A 629 21.22 -16.89 -13.60
CA GLY A 629 22.07 -15.94 -12.88
C GLY A 629 23.03 -16.60 -11.88
N TYR A 630 22.58 -17.61 -11.15
CA TYR A 630 23.22 -18.11 -9.92
C TYR A 630 23.65 -19.58 -10.02
N GLY A 631 22.95 -20.41 -10.79
CA GLY A 631 23.19 -21.85 -10.91
C GLY A 631 22.04 -22.68 -10.30
N GLU A 632 22.23 -23.98 -10.22
CA GLU A 632 21.24 -24.93 -9.69
C GLU A 632 21.19 -24.86 -8.16
N PRO A 633 20.01 -24.59 -7.54
CA PRO A 633 19.87 -24.65 -6.09
C PRO A 633 20.16 -26.06 -5.55
N LYS A 634 20.87 -26.14 -4.45
CA LYS A 634 21.28 -27.42 -3.87
C LYS A 634 20.13 -28.14 -3.12
N ASP A 635 19.20 -27.39 -2.55
CA ASP A 635 18.01 -27.83 -1.83
C ASP A 635 16.92 -26.76 -1.83
N PHE A 636 15.75 -27.07 -1.24
CA PHE A 636 14.62 -26.14 -1.17
C PHE A 636 14.96 -24.86 -0.40
N ALA A 637 15.68 -24.95 0.72
CA ALA A 637 16.08 -23.78 1.50
C ALA A 637 17.06 -22.88 0.71
N SER A 638 17.94 -23.48 -0.10
CA SER A 638 18.80 -22.75 -1.04
C SER A 638 18.00 -22.10 -2.16
N PHE A 639 16.98 -22.77 -2.68
CA PHE A 639 16.07 -22.16 -3.66
C PHE A 639 15.36 -20.93 -3.08
N VAL A 640 14.81 -21.01 -1.87
CA VAL A 640 14.16 -19.87 -1.20
C VAL A 640 15.13 -18.70 -1.05
N TYR A 641 16.33 -18.95 -0.53
CA TYR A 641 17.37 -17.93 -0.39
C TYR A 641 17.76 -17.32 -1.74
N LEU A 642 18.03 -18.12 -2.76
CA LEU A 642 18.43 -17.63 -4.09
C LEU A 642 17.30 -16.87 -4.78
N SER A 643 16.04 -17.23 -4.53
CA SER A 643 14.90 -16.44 -5.05
C SER A 643 14.89 -15.03 -4.50
N GLN A 644 15.18 -14.86 -3.21
CA GLN A 644 15.26 -13.54 -2.57
C GLN A 644 16.48 -12.71 -3.02
N VAL A 645 17.63 -13.36 -3.18
CA VAL A 645 18.84 -12.70 -3.70
C VAL A 645 18.61 -12.23 -5.14
N MET A 646 18.07 -13.09 -5.99
CA MET A 646 17.74 -12.78 -7.39
C MET A 646 16.76 -11.61 -7.50
N GLN A 647 15.70 -11.63 -6.69
CA GLN A 647 14.74 -10.53 -6.61
C GLN A 647 15.44 -9.21 -6.21
N ALA A 648 16.22 -9.24 -5.13
CA ALA A 648 16.84 -8.06 -4.55
C ALA A 648 17.86 -7.42 -5.51
N GLU A 649 18.78 -8.22 -6.08
CA GLU A 649 19.80 -7.73 -7.03
C GLU A 649 19.18 -7.22 -8.33
N GLY A 650 18.14 -7.90 -8.84
CA GLY A 650 17.45 -7.48 -10.05
C GLY A 650 16.71 -6.13 -9.90
N ILE A 651 16.05 -5.93 -8.76
CA ILE A 651 15.35 -4.67 -8.47
C ILE A 651 16.36 -3.55 -8.13
N GLU A 652 17.46 -3.86 -7.43
CA GLU A 652 18.54 -2.89 -7.20
C GLU A 652 19.16 -2.39 -8.51
N LEU A 653 19.39 -3.28 -9.47
CA LEU A 653 19.89 -2.90 -10.79
C LEU A 653 18.97 -1.88 -11.48
N ALA A 654 17.66 -2.18 -11.51
CA ALA A 654 16.64 -1.31 -12.11
C ALA A 654 16.54 0.04 -11.39
N ALA A 655 16.41 0.03 -10.06
CA ALA A 655 16.24 1.24 -9.25
C ALA A 655 17.50 2.14 -9.32
N SER A 656 18.70 1.55 -9.25
CA SER A 656 19.97 2.28 -9.39
C SER A 656 20.10 2.90 -10.77
N HIS A 657 19.70 2.19 -11.84
CA HIS A 657 19.66 2.74 -13.19
C HIS A 657 18.71 3.94 -13.26
N LEU A 658 17.45 3.80 -12.87
CA LEU A 658 16.47 4.88 -12.93
C LEU A 658 16.93 6.12 -12.15
N ARG A 659 17.48 5.93 -10.94
CA ARG A 659 18.03 7.02 -10.13
C ARG A 659 19.22 7.72 -10.80
N SER A 660 20.08 6.96 -11.48
CA SER A 660 21.25 7.52 -12.20
C SER A 660 20.85 8.29 -13.47
N ARG A 661 19.62 8.16 -13.95
CA ARG A 661 19.10 8.83 -15.16
C ARG A 661 18.27 10.08 -14.85
N ARG A 662 18.26 10.54 -13.61
CA ARG A 662 17.66 11.83 -13.24
C ARG A 662 18.31 12.98 -14.03
N PRO A 663 17.53 14.00 -14.55
CA PRO A 663 16.10 14.20 -14.40
C PRO A 663 15.22 13.54 -15.47
N ARG A 664 15.80 12.75 -16.39
CA ARG A 664 15.01 12.05 -17.42
C ARG A 664 13.96 11.14 -16.79
N SER A 665 14.36 10.31 -15.82
CA SER A 665 13.45 9.49 -15.01
C SER A 665 13.29 10.09 -13.63
N MET A 666 12.05 10.23 -13.15
CA MET A 666 11.78 10.87 -11.85
C MET A 666 10.99 9.98 -10.88
N GLY A 667 10.92 8.67 -11.15
CA GLY A 667 10.29 7.73 -10.21
C GLY A 667 10.67 6.28 -10.45
N SER A 668 10.69 5.54 -9.33
CA SER A 668 10.95 4.11 -9.25
C SER A 668 10.04 3.53 -8.16
N LEU A 669 8.91 2.92 -8.56
CA LEU A 669 7.98 2.24 -7.67
C LEU A 669 7.95 0.76 -8.07
N TYR A 670 8.66 -0.09 -7.34
CA TYR A 670 8.65 -1.50 -7.68
C TYR A 670 7.33 -2.20 -7.25
N TRP A 671 6.95 -3.22 -7.96
CA TRP A 671 5.91 -4.15 -7.59
C TRP A 671 6.53 -5.27 -6.76
N GLN A 672 6.24 -5.50 -5.47
CA GLN A 672 5.32 -4.78 -4.59
C GLN A 672 5.90 -4.69 -3.16
N LEU A 673 5.28 -3.90 -2.26
CA LEU A 673 5.76 -3.73 -0.89
C LEU A 673 5.44 -4.94 0.00
N ASN A 674 4.18 -5.41 -0.01
CA ASN A 674 3.61 -6.35 0.98
C ASN A 674 2.80 -7.48 0.36
N ASP A 675 2.39 -8.44 1.20
CA ASP A 675 1.55 -9.59 0.87
C ASP A 675 0.20 -9.56 1.58
N VAL A 676 -0.79 -10.29 1.02
CA VAL A 676 -2.12 -10.54 1.62
C VAL A 676 -2.22 -11.90 2.31
N TRP A 677 -1.32 -12.82 2.00
CA TRP A 677 -1.27 -14.19 2.50
C TRP A 677 0.16 -14.74 2.36
N PRO A 678 0.52 -15.87 3.02
CA PRO A 678 1.85 -16.45 2.89
C PRO A 678 2.01 -17.21 1.56
N GLY A 679 2.94 -16.79 0.71
CA GLY A 679 3.18 -17.43 -0.60
C GLY A 679 4.31 -16.77 -1.38
N ALA A 680 4.53 -17.26 -2.60
CA ALA A 680 5.45 -16.64 -3.55
C ALA A 680 4.83 -15.36 -4.13
N SER A 681 5.58 -14.26 -4.13
CA SER A 681 5.12 -12.97 -4.64
C SER A 681 6.29 -12.03 -4.94
N TRP A 682 5.97 -10.83 -5.42
CA TRP A 682 6.94 -9.75 -5.64
C TRP A 682 7.23 -8.91 -4.39
N SER A 683 6.62 -9.24 -3.25
CA SER A 683 6.73 -8.45 -2.03
C SER A 683 8.18 -8.32 -1.54
N SER A 684 8.49 -7.19 -0.92
CA SER A 684 9.73 -6.98 -0.16
C SER A 684 9.55 -7.18 1.35
N VAL A 685 8.30 -7.11 1.82
CA VAL A 685 7.88 -7.43 3.20
C VAL A 685 6.81 -8.52 3.11
N ASP A 686 7.01 -9.65 3.77
CA ASP A 686 6.07 -10.75 3.74
C ASP A 686 4.81 -10.49 4.59
N VAL A 687 3.81 -11.36 4.49
CA VAL A 687 2.53 -11.24 5.21
C VAL A 687 2.70 -11.13 6.74
N SER A 688 3.78 -11.66 7.28
CA SER A 688 4.11 -11.59 8.71
C SER A 688 4.84 -10.31 9.11
N GLY A 689 5.11 -9.40 8.14
CA GLY A 689 5.85 -8.16 8.35
C GLY A 689 7.37 -8.33 8.34
N ARG A 690 7.90 -9.50 7.96
CA ARG A 690 9.34 -9.77 7.87
C ARG A 690 9.92 -9.20 6.58
N TRP A 691 11.12 -8.63 6.70
CA TRP A 691 11.85 -8.10 5.58
C TRP A 691 12.51 -9.23 4.78
N LYS A 692 12.18 -9.33 3.50
CA LYS A 692 12.92 -10.13 2.53
C LYS A 692 14.21 -9.40 2.10
N ALA A 693 15.11 -10.07 1.40
CA ALA A 693 16.36 -9.46 0.94
C ALA A 693 16.16 -8.14 0.20
N LEU A 694 15.10 -8.03 -0.61
CA LEU A 694 14.76 -6.80 -1.35
C LEU A 694 14.56 -5.60 -0.43
N GLN A 695 13.96 -5.75 0.74
CA GLN A 695 13.70 -4.60 1.61
C GLN A 695 15.00 -4.02 2.21
N PHE A 696 15.98 -4.88 2.52
CA PHE A 696 17.32 -4.43 2.94
C PHE A 696 18.07 -3.75 1.79
N HIS A 697 17.98 -4.28 0.56
CA HIS A 697 18.54 -3.65 -0.62
C HIS A 697 17.87 -2.30 -0.90
N ALA A 698 16.52 -2.21 -0.77
CA ALA A 698 15.77 -0.97 -0.95
C ALA A 698 16.26 0.14 -0.02
N ARG A 699 16.53 -0.18 1.23
CA ARG A 699 17.12 0.79 2.17
C ARG A 699 18.45 1.34 1.68
N ARG A 700 19.28 0.54 1.00
CA ARG A 700 20.57 0.95 0.44
C ARG A 700 20.41 1.76 -0.85
N PHE A 701 19.68 1.22 -1.84
CA PHE A 701 19.56 1.92 -3.12
C PHE A 701 18.62 3.14 -3.10
N TYR A 702 17.74 3.27 -2.09
CA TYR A 702 16.89 4.46 -1.88
C TYR A 702 17.46 5.46 -0.85
N ALA A 703 18.67 5.27 -0.35
CA ALA A 703 19.30 6.25 0.54
C ALA A 703 19.35 7.65 -0.12
N ASP A 704 19.19 8.71 0.68
CA ASP A 704 19.13 10.10 0.19
C ASP A 704 20.41 10.52 -0.55
N THR A 705 21.55 10.00 -0.15
CA THR A 705 22.81 10.08 -0.88
C THR A 705 23.37 8.68 -1.04
N THR A 706 23.59 8.25 -2.29
CA THR A 706 24.12 6.92 -2.59
C THR A 706 25.09 6.96 -3.78
N VAL A 707 25.76 5.85 -4.02
CA VAL A 707 26.60 5.65 -5.19
C VAL A 707 25.92 4.65 -6.13
N THR A 708 26.02 4.88 -7.42
CA THR A 708 25.66 3.91 -8.45
C THR A 708 26.92 3.51 -9.22
N ALA A 709 27.10 2.21 -9.41
CA ALA A 709 28.19 1.63 -10.21
C ALA A 709 27.55 0.62 -11.17
N LEU A 710 27.20 1.08 -12.37
CA LEU A 710 26.42 0.33 -13.35
C LEU A 710 27.31 -0.19 -14.46
N ARG A 711 27.49 -1.49 -14.53
CA ARG A 711 28.28 -2.16 -15.56
C ARG A 711 27.39 -2.57 -16.72
N ARG A 712 27.78 -2.14 -17.93
CA ARG A 712 27.12 -2.47 -19.20
C ARG A 712 28.14 -2.62 -20.32
N ALA A 713 28.05 -3.71 -21.08
CA ALA A 713 28.89 -3.96 -22.27
C ALA A 713 30.43 -3.80 -22.03
N GLY A 714 30.91 -4.20 -20.84
CA GLY A 714 32.32 -4.10 -20.47
C GLY A 714 32.78 -2.72 -19.98
N GLU A 715 31.87 -1.81 -19.76
CA GLU A 715 32.10 -0.48 -19.20
C GLU A 715 31.33 -0.31 -17.88
N THR A 716 31.91 0.39 -16.93
CA THR A 716 31.27 0.72 -15.62
C THR A 716 31.18 2.23 -15.46
N GLU A 717 29.92 2.72 -15.35
CA GLU A 717 29.62 4.11 -15.00
C GLU A 717 29.47 4.23 -13.48
N ILE A 718 30.19 5.14 -12.85
CA ILE A 718 30.16 5.38 -11.40
C ILE A 718 29.78 6.83 -11.14
N ALA A 719 28.70 7.02 -10.38
CA ALA A 719 28.14 8.33 -10.06
C ALA A 719 27.62 8.40 -8.61
N VAL A 720 27.64 9.60 -8.05
CA VAL A 720 26.95 9.91 -6.79
C VAL A 720 25.58 10.48 -7.12
N VAL A 721 24.55 9.90 -6.51
CA VAL A 721 23.14 10.33 -6.62
C VAL A 721 22.72 10.97 -5.31
N SER A 722 22.15 12.19 -5.37
CA SER A 722 21.71 12.92 -4.20
C SER A 722 20.27 13.42 -4.34
N ASP A 723 19.44 13.15 -3.33
CA ASP A 723 18.08 13.71 -3.16
C ASP A 723 18.09 14.90 -2.16
N ARG A 724 19.26 15.25 -1.62
CA ARG A 724 19.41 16.38 -0.69
C ARG A 724 19.20 17.69 -1.41
N THR A 725 18.62 18.65 -0.70
CA THR A 725 18.42 20.03 -1.20
C THR A 725 19.68 20.92 -1.04
N GLN A 726 20.70 20.43 -0.33
CA GLN A 726 21.97 21.10 -0.12
C GLN A 726 23.13 20.27 -0.66
N PRO A 727 24.21 20.90 -1.15
CA PRO A 727 25.41 20.18 -1.60
C PRO A 727 26.04 19.42 -0.43
N GLN A 728 26.71 18.31 -0.72
CA GLN A 728 27.38 17.49 0.27
C GLN A 728 28.75 17.03 -0.21
N ASP A 729 29.78 17.43 0.53
CA ASP A 729 31.14 16.96 0.27
C ASP A 729 31.29 15.51 0.72
N ALA A 730 31.96 14.73 -0.12
CA ALA A 730 32.17 13.31 0.07
C ALA A 730 33.50 12.86 -0.55
N GLU A 731 33.98 11.70 -0.12
CA GLU A 731 35.08 10.98 -0.76
C GLU A 731 34.53 9.71 -1.39
N LEU A 732 34.84 9.48 -2.66
CA LEU A 732 34.54 8.23 -3.34
C LEU A 732 35.82 7.38 -3.37
N ARG A 733 35.70 6.10 -2.99
CA ARG A 733 36.78 5.12 -3.02
C ARG A 733 36.40 3.99 -3.96
N LEU A 734 37.25 3.71 -4.92
CA LEU A 734 37.19 2.50 -5.76
C LEU A 734 38.27 1.54 -5.31
N ARG A 735 37.93 0.31 -5.01
CA ARG A 735 38.85 -0.77 -4.68
C ARG A 735 38.56 -1.98 -5.56
N VAL A 736 39.54 -2.43 -6.28
CA VAL A 736 39.51 -3.70 -7.02
C VAL A 736 40.37 -4.70 -6.25
N SER A 737 39.79 -5.84 -5.93
CA SER A 737 40.50 -6.89 -5.18
C SER A 737 40.13 -8.29 -5.71
N ASP A 738 41.02 -9.27 -5.50
CA ASP A 738 40.60 -10.65 -5.65
C ASP A 738 39.70 -11.11 -4.49
N LEU A 739 39.10 -12.30 -4.65
CA LEU A 739 38.16 -12.86 -3.67
C LEU A 739 38.88 -13.28 -2.36
N ASP A 740 40.19 -13.35 -2.35
CA ASP A 740 41.01 -13.65 -1.16
C ASP A 740 41.43 -12.36 -0.42
N GLY A 741 41.06 -11.18 -0.95
CA GLY A 741 41.25 -9.89 -0.32
C GLY A 741 42.50 -9.12 -0.72
N ARG A 742 43.33 -9.67 -1.65
CA ARG A 742 44.47 -8.96 -2.18
C ARG A 742 44.00 -7.77 -3.03
N VAL A 743 44.41 -6.58 -2.66
CA VAL A 743 44.10 -5.35 -3.43
C VAL A 743 44.93 -5.29 -4.70
N LEU A 744 44.25 -5.21 -5.83
CA LEU A 744 44.84 -5.07 -7.15
C LEU A 744 44.98 -3.60 -7.57
N ARG A 745 43.93 -2.79 -7.22
CA ARG A 745 43.86 -1.37 -7.54
C ARG A 745 43.08 -0.63 -6.46
N SER A 746 43.47 0.63 -6.19
CA SER A 746 42.69 1.53 -5.33
C SER A 746 42.79 2.94 -5.88
N GLU A 747 41.63 3.62 -5.98
CA GLU A 747 41.51 5.02 -6.40
C GLU A 747 40.66 5.79 -5.39
N ARG A 748 40.85 7.11 -5.33
CA ARG A 748 40.05 8.02 -4.53
C ARG A 748 39.72 9.27 -5.31
N ALA A 749 38.54 9.83 -5.08
CA ALA A 749 38.15 11.13 -5.61
C ALA A 749 37.40 11.91 -4.54
N THR A 750 37.72 13.16 -4.37
CA THR A 750 36.89 14.12 -3.63
C THR A 750 35.78 14.58 -4.57
N VAL A 751 34.55 14.54 -4.12
CA VAL A 751 33.36 14.91 -4.89
C VAL A 751 32.43 15.75 -4.04
N THR A 752 31.87 16.80 -4.61
CA THR A 752 30.72 17.51 -4.02
C THR A 752 29.45 16.99 -4.71
N ALA A 753 28.66 16.20 -3.99
CA ALA A 753 27.38 15.72 -4.49
C ALA A 753 26.44 16.92 -4.72
N ARG A 754 26.02 17.14 -5.95
CA ARG A 754 25.15 18.25 -6.33
C ARG A 754 23.73 18.01 -5.78
N PRO A 755 23.05 19.06 -5.30
CA PRO A 755 21.67 18.96 -4.81
C PRO A 755 20.73 18.40 -5.88
N LEU A 756 19.84 17.50 -5.48
CA LEU A 756 18.77 16.95 -6.32
C LEU A 756 19.27 16.44 -7.70
N ALA A 757 20.47 15.87 -7.75
CA ALA A 757 21.14 15.58 -9.03
C ALA A 757 21.99 14.32 -8.98
N VAL A 758 22.43 13.92 -10.15
CA VAL A 758 23.49 12.92 -10.38
C VAL A 758 24.81 13.64 -10.62
N THR A 759 25.86 13.21 -9.93
CA THR A 759 27.23 13.72 -10.11
C THR A 759 28.08 12.58 -10.65
N PRO A 760 28.35 12.50 -11.98
CA PRO A 760 29.27 11.52 -12.57
C PRO A 760 30.68 11.69 -12.01
N VAL A 761 31.36 10.57 -11.70
CA VAL A 761 32.71 10.59 -11.13
C VAL A 761 33.69 9.82 -12.00
N TRP A 762 33.37 8.57 -12.32
CA TRP A 762 34.23 7.73 -13.14
C TRP A 762 33.47 6.98 -14.24
N HIS A 763 34.16 6.77 -15.34
CA HIS A 763 33.77 5.81 -16.37
C HIS A 763 34.99 4.93 -16.63
N ARG A 764 34.87 3.61 -16.56
CA ARG A 764 35.98 2.66 -16.56
C ARG A 764 35.65 1.44 -17.39
N ALA A 765 36.56 1.09 -18.31
CA ALA A 765 36.51 -0.19 -19.00
C ALA A 765 36.89 -1.36 -18.06
N ASP A 766 36.33 -2.53 -18.28
CA ASP A 766 36.70 -3.75 -17.54
C ASP A 766 38.21 -4.02 -17.62
N ALA A 767 38.80 -3.81 -18.76
CA ALA A 767 40.23 -4.00 -18.98
C ALA A 767 41.09 -3.12 -18.06
N GLU A 768 40.65 -1.89 -17.81
CA GLU A 768 41.33 -0.96 -16.89
C GLU A 768 41.18 -1.43 -15.43
N LEU A 769 40.01 -1.92 -15.06
CA LEU A 769 39.72 -2.38 -13.70
C LEU A 769 40.42 -3.70 -13.39
N LEU A 770 40.38 -4.64 -14.32
CA LEU A 770 40.92 -5.99 -14.13
C LEU A 770 42.45 -6.06 -14.28
N GLN A 771 43.07 -5.26 -15.19
CA GLN A 771 44.50 -5.27 -15.48
C GLN A 771 45.07 -6.68 -15.72
N GLY A 772 44.26 -7.53 -16.37
CA GLY A 772 44.62 -8.93 -16.67
C GLY A 772 44.30 -9.94 -15.55
N ALA A 773 43.68 -9.50 -14.45
CA ALA A 773 43.19 -10.42 -13.40
C ALA A 773 42.01 -11.25 -13.90
N ASP A 774 41.81 -12.45 -13.32
CA ASP A 774 40.72 -13.35 -13.62
C ASP A 774 39.36 -12.71 -13.20
N PRO A 775 38.47 -12.39 -14.15
CA PRO A 775 37.19 -11.74 -13.84
C PRO A 775 36.30 -12.60 -12.92
N ALA A 776 36.46 -13.92 -12.91
CA ALA A 776 35.72 -14.84 -12.05
C ALA A 776 36.24 -14.86 -10.59
N ARG A 777 37.41 -14.24 -10.35
CA ARG A 777 38.03 -14.12 -9.03
C ARG A 777 38.21 -12.68 -8.57
N THR A 778 37.65 -11.70 -9.26
CA THR A 778 37.89 -10.28 -9.00
C THR A 778 36.57 -9.56 -8.82
N VAL A 779 36.53 -8.64 -7.84
CA VAL A 779 35.41 -7.70 -7.61
C VAL A 779 35.92 -6.28 -7.54
N ALA A 780 35.08 -5.32 -7.99
CA ALA A 780 35.32 -3.91 -7.77
C ALA A 780 34.26 -3.35 -6.82
N GLU A 781 34.68 -2.68 -5.78
CA GLU A 781 33.80 -2.09 -4.78
C GLU A 781 33.97 -0.56 -4.77
N VAL A 782 32.82 0.11 -4.76
CA VAL A 782 32.75 1.57 -4.69
C VAL A 782 32.11 1.97 -3.37
N GLU A 783 32.83 2.74 -2.56
CA GLU A 783 32.35 3.27 -1.29
C GLU A 783 32.26 4.79 -1.37
N LEU A 784 31.13 5.32 -0.89
CA LEU A 784 30.92 6.73 -0.67
C LEU A 784 31.10 7.04 0.82
N LEU A 785 32.01 7.94 1.15
CA LEU A 785 32.27 8.37 2.51
C LEU A 785 31.87 9.84 2.70
N VAL A 786 31.12 10.09 3.75
CA VAL A 786 30.75 11.44 4.20
C VAL A 786 31.35 11.63 5.59
N GLN A 787 32.16 12.68 5.76
CA GLN A 787 32.87 12.93 7.01
C GLN A 787 33.67 11.71 7.51
N GLY A 788 34.28 10.96 6.57
CA GLY A 788 35.10 9.79 6.86
C GLY A 788 34.31 8.51 7.19
N ARG A 789 32.99 8.51 7.18
CA ARG A 789 32.13 7.36 7.41
C ARG A 789 31.54 6.85 6.09
N ALA A 790 31.62 5.57 5.83
CA ALA A 790 30.97 4.95 4.67
C ALA A 790 29.43 5.07 4.85
N VAL A 791 28.77 5.71 3.87
CA VAL A 791 27.32 5.92 3.84
C VAL A 791 26.64 5.09 2.76
N ALA A 792 27.40 4.67 1.75
CA ALA A 792 26.93 3.78 0.68
C ALA A 792 28.09 2.93 0.16
N ARG A 793 27.77 1.72 -0.29
CA ARG A 793 28.68 0.78 -0.96
C ARG A 793 27.94 0.09 -2.08
N GLN A 794 28.61 -0.15 -3.21
CA GLN A 794 28.10 -0.99 -4.27
C GLN A 794 29.24 -1.87 -4.83
N THR A 795 28.94 -3.15 -5.08
CA THR A 795 29.89 -4.13 -5.63
C THR A 795 29.60 -4.33 -7.12
N VAL A 796 30.65 -4.31 -7.95
CA VAL A 796 30.63 -4.62 -9.37
C VAL A 796 31.27 -5.99 -9.59
N TYR A 797 30.52 -6.86 -10.24
CA TYR A 797 30.96 -8.18 -10.66
C TYR A 797 31.21 -8.21 -12.15
N PHE A 798 32.26 -8.90 -12.58
CA PHE A 798 32.69 -8.92 -14.02
C PHE A 798 32.12 -10.12 -14.78
N VAL A 799 31.58 -11.11 -14.05
CA VAL A 799 30.93 -12.30 -14.59
C VAL A 799 29.59 -12.54 -13.85
N PRO A 800 28.64 -13.29 -14.43
CA PRO A 800 27.45 -13.76 -13.72
C PRO A 800 27.81 -14.50 -12.41
N ALA A 801 26.90 -14.47 -11.43
CA ALA A 801 27.13 -15.04 -10.11
C ALA A 801 27.51 -16.54 -10.16
N ARG A 802 26.91 -17.30 -11.08
CA ARG A 802 27.21 -18.73 -11.30
C ARG A 802 28.66 -19.02 -11.76
N GLU A 803 29.33 -18.02 -12.31
CA GLU A 803 30.71 -18.15 -12.84
C GLU A 803 31.78 -17.68 -11.84
N LEU A 804 31.35 -17.03 -10.74
CA LEU A 804 32.25 -16.60 -9.68
C LEU A 804 32.85 -17.80 -8.95
N LYS A 805 34.17 -17.78 -8.79
CA LYS A 805 34.93 -18.82 -8.08
C LYS A 805 34.96 -18.55 -6.56
N LEU A 806 33.77 -18.46 -5.95
CA LEU A 806 33.64 -18.22 -4.51
C LEU A 806 34.18 -19.42 -3.72
N ALA A 807 34.98 -19.16 -2.70
CA ALA A 807 35.41 -20.14 -1.71
C ALA A 807 34.47 -20.13 -0.50
N ASP A 808 34.63 -21.14 0.39
CA ASP A 808 33.98 -21.09 1.72
C ASP A 808 34.41 -19.82 2.46
N PRO A 809 33.44 -18.95 2.85
CA PRO A 809 33.75 -17.73 3.54
C PRO A 809 34.45 -17.91 4.89
N GLY A 810 34.32 -19.06 5.52
CA GLY A 810 34.89 -19.34 6.84
C GLY A 810 34.44 -18.35 7.89
N PHE A 811 33.13 -18.23 8.06
CA PHE A 811 32.50 -17.29 8.97
C PHE A 811 32.99 -17.45 10.41
N GLN A 812 33.37 -16.36 11.02
CA GLN A 812 33.63 -16.20 12.45
C GLN A 812 32.61 -15.22 13.02
N THR A 813 31.88 -15.60 14.06
CA THR A 813 30.80 -14.77 14.63
C THR A 813 31.06 -14.51 16.12
N ARG A 814 30.64 -13.33 16.57
CA ARG A 814 30.60 -12.94 17.98
C ARG A 814 29.32 -12.15 18.21
N LEU A 815 28.50 -12.64 19.14
CA LEU A 815 27.27 -12.00 19.56
C LEU A 815 27.49 -11.38 20.95
N GLU A 816 27.24 -10.10 21.09
CA GLU A 816 27.44 -9.37 22.35
C GLU A 816 26.31 -8.35 22.59
N ARG A 817 26.07 -8.04 23.86
CA ARG A 817 25.12 -6.97 24.22
C ARG A 817 25.60 -5.64 23.67
N ASP A 818 24.67 -4.84 23.15
CA ASP A 818 24.98 -3.45 22.81
C ASP A 818 24.95 -2.57 24.08
N PRO A 819 26.12 -2.05 24.54
CA PRO A 819 26.19 -1.28 25.77
C PRO A 819 25.44 0.06 25.68
N ALA A 820 25.19 0.57 24.48
CA ALA A 820 24.46 1.82 24.24
C ALA A 820 22.95 1.62 24.04
N GLY A 821 22.48 0.35 23.98
CA GLY A 821 21.09 -0.01 23.74
C GLY A 821 20.34 -0.46 24.98
N GLY A 822 19.06 -0.82 24.83
CA GLY A 822 18.23 -1.41 25.88
C GLY A 822 18.55 -2.89 26.15
N ALA A 823 17.76 -3.52 27.02
CA ALA A 823 17.93 -4.93 27.38
C ALA A 823 17.73 -5.93 26.21
N ASP A 824 17.12 -5.50 25.14
CA ASP A 824 16.85 -6.23 23.90
C ASP A 824 17.85 -5.95 22.77
N ALA A 825 18.85 -5.06 23.01
CA ALA A 825 19.79 -4.63 22.00
C ALA A 825 21.09 -5.47 22.00
N TRP A 826 21.49 -5.90 20.80
CA TRP A 826 22.65 -6.74 20.57
C TRP A 826 23.46 -6.27 19.36
N ARG A 827 24.70 -6.76 19.27
CA ARG A 827 25.56 -6.62 18.09
C ARG A 827 26.08 -7.98 17.67
N LEU A 828 25.91 -8.30 16.41
CA LEU A 828 26.53 -9.47 15.78
C LEU A 828 27.72 -9.01 14.96
N ALA A 829 28.94 -9.42 15.37
CA ALA A 829 30.16 -9.26 14.59
C ALA A 829 30.30 -10.48 13.67
N ILE A 830 30.54 -10.23 12.39
CA ILE A 830 30.77 -11.28 11.37
C ILE A 830 32.08 -10.97 10.67
N LYS A 831 33.01 -11.91 10.68
CA LYS A 831 34.26 -11.86 9.94
C LYS A 831 34.39 -13.03 8.98
N THR A 832 34.98 -12.78 7.79
CA THR A 832 35.15 -13.79 6.75
C THR A 832 36.63 -13.96 6.37
N ARG A 833 37.05 -15.15 5.94
CA ARG A 833 38.39 -15.39 5.40
C ARG A 833 38.47 -15.05 3.92
N SER A 834 37.44 -15.38 3.17
CA SER A 834 37.28 -15.09 1.74
C SER A 834 36.09 -14.17 1.54
N PHE A 835 35.97 -13.57 0.37
CA PHE A 835 34.82 -12.75 0.00
C PHE A 835 33.52 -13.55 0.12
N ALA A 836 32.58 -13.05 0.90
CA ALA A 836 31.26 -13.63 1.10
C ALA A 836 30.20 -12.79 0.40
N ARG A 837 29.53 -13.35 -0.62
CA ARG A 837 28.47 -12.65 -1.38
C ARG A 837 27.09 -12.98 -0.81
N ALA A 838 26.26 -11.93 -0.71
CA ALA A 838 24.85 -11.98 -0.32
C ALA A 838 24.63 -12.74 1.00
N VAL A 839 25.42 -12.39 2.04
CA VAL A 839 25.35 -13.05 3.35
C VAL A 839 23.97 -12.84 3.94
N TRP A 840 23.27 -13.95 4.22
CA TRP A 840 21.98 -13.99 4.87
C TRP A 840 22.13 -14.46 6.33
N ILE A 841 21.60 -13.65 7.24
CA ILE A 841 21.61 -13.89 8.68
C ILE A 841 20.21 -14.36 9.07
N ASP A 842 20.11 -15.51 9.71
CA ASP A 842 18.87 -16.13 10.15
C ASP A 842 18.99 -16.63 11.59
N PHE A 843 17.91 -16.57 12.34
CA PHE A 843 17.81 -17.05 13.72
C PHE A 843 16.69 -18.10 13.88
N GLY A 844 16.34 -18.80 12.82
CA GLY A 844 15.35 -19.87 12.80
C GLY A 844 13.98 -19.41 13.36
N PRO A 845 13.48 -20.02 14.45
CA PRO A 845 12.16 -19.70 14.98
C PRO A 845 12.11 -18.40 15.80
N LEU A 846 13.25 -17.75 16.07
CA LEU A 846 13.31 -16.59 16.95
C LEU A 846 12.91 -15.30 16.22
N GLU A 847 12.18 -14.42 16.91
CA GLU A 847 11.91 -13.06 16.42
C GLU A 847 13.13 -12.18 16.67
N VAL A 848 13.80 -11.79 15.59
CA VAL A 848 14.98 -10.93 15.61
C VAL A 848 14.83 -9.83 14.58
N GLU A 849 14.91 -8.57 15.02
CA GLU A 849 14.96 -7.42 14.14
C GLU A 849 16.41 -7.06 13.81
N LEU A 850 16.83 -7.33 12.58
CA LEU A 850 18.17 -7.03 12.09
C LEU A 850 18.25 -5.60 11.53
N ALA A 851 19.31 -4.89 11.88
CA ALA A 851 19.59 -3.59 11.29
C ALA A 851 20.03 -3.70 9.83
N ASP A 852 20.69 -4.78 9.42
CA ASP A 852 21.02 -5.07 8.01
C ASP A 852 21.10 -6.57 7.74
N ASN A 853 20.93 -6.96 6.46
CA ASN A 853 21.01 -8.34 5.99
C ASN A 853 21.27 -8.37 4.48
N ALA A 854 21.47 -9.54 3.89
CA ALA A 854 21.73 -9.72 2.47
C ALA A 854 22.86 -8.81 1.96
N LEU A 855 24.06 -8.90 2.54
CA LEU A 855 25.18 -8.01 2.28
C LEU A 855 26.42 -8.77 1.82
N ASP A 856 27.30 -8.08 1.09
CA ASP A 856 28.63 -8.59 0.74
C ASP A 856 29.63 -8.24 1.84
N ILE A 857 30.51 -9.20 2.19
CA ILE A 857 31.55 -9.03 3.19
C ILE A 857 32.90 -9.34 2.54
N ARG A 858 33.85 -8.41 2.62
CA ARG A 858 35.22 -8.57 2.10
C ARG A 858 36.00 -9.63 2.89
N ALA A 859 36.93 -10.27 2.24
CA ALA A 859 37.90 -11.10 2.92
C ALA A 859 38.64 -10.31 4.01
N GLY A 860 38.65 -10.83 5.25
CA GLY A 860 39.27 -10.19 6.41
C GLY A 860 38.51 -9.02 7.04
N GLU A 861 37.42 -8.54 6.43
CA GLU A 861 36.56 -7.50 7.02
C GLU A 861 35.74 -8.08 8.19
N GLU A 862 35.63 -7.31 9.27
CA GLU A 862 34.64 -7.56 10.32
C GLU A 862 33.50 -6.54 10.19
N VAL A 863 32.28 -7.04 10.01
CA VAL A 863 31.05 -6.24 9.92
C VAL A 863 30.27 -6.38 11.23
N LEU A 864 29.79 -5.25 11.77
CA LEU A 864 28.94 -5.20 12.96
C LEU A 864 27.49 -4.94 12.56
N ILE A 865 26.60 -5.90 12.86
CA ILE A 865 25.16 -5.81 12.61
C ILE A 865 24.43 -5.59 13.94
N PRO A 866 23.88 -4.40 14.20
CA PRO A 866 22.97 -4.20 15.32
C PRO A 866 21.69 -5.02 15.13
N LEU A 867 21.18 -5.59 16.21
CA LEU A 867 19.92 -6.31 16.19
C LEU A 867 19.15 -6.14 17.51
N ARG A 868 17.86 -6.41 17.47
CA ARG A 868 16.98 -6.45 18.64
C ARG A 868 16.35 -7.81 18.76
N ALA A 869 16.38 -8.36 19.98
CA ALA A 869 15.74 -9.64 20.30
C ALA A 869 15.50 -9.74 21.81
N THR A 870 14.37 -10.34 22.17
CA THR A 870 14.05 -10.65 23.59
C THR A 870 14.55 -12.01 24.02
N ALA A 871 15.02 -12.84 23.07
CA ALA A 871 15.57 -14.18 23.31
C ALA A 871 16.87 -14.13 24.15
N SER A 872 17.18 -15.22 24.84
CA SER A 872 18.41 -15.33 25.64
C SER A 872 19.66 -15.35 24.75
N PRO A 873 20.84 -14.98 25.28
CA PRO A 873 22.10 -15.10 24.53
C PRO A 873 22.37 -16.51 24.01
N GLY A 874 22.05 -17.53 24.83
CA GLY A 874 22.21 -18.91 24.46
C GLY A 874 21.31 -19.32 23.30
N ASP A 875 20.04 -18.91 23.33
CA ASP A 875 19.11 -19.22 22.26
C ASP A 875 19.51 -18.52 20.95
N LEU A 876 19.89 -17.23 21.02
CA LEU A 876 20.37 -16.49 19.87
C LEU A 876 21.61 -17.15 19.25
N GLN A 877 22.58 -17.58 20.06
CA GLN A 877 23.79 -18.26 19.59
C GLN A 877 23.46 -19.65 18.98
N ALA A 878 22.55 -20.39 19.60
CA ALA A 878 22.15 -21.72 19.15
C ALA A 878 21.38 -21.71 17.81
N HIS A 879 20.63 -20.65 17.55
CA HIS A 879 19.81 -20.51 16.33
C HIS A 879 20.45 -19.62 15.25
N LEU A 880 21.59 -18.98 15.53
CA LEU A 880 22.31 -18.18 14.53
C LEU A 880 22.78 -19.08 13.39
N ASN A 881 22.29 -18.80 12.20
CA ASN A 881 22.70 -19.44 10.96
C ASN A 881 23.11 -18.38 9.94
N LEU A 882 24.24 -18.60 9.27
CA LEU A 882 24.74 -17.76 8.20
C LEU A 882 24.78 -18.56 6.89
N ARG A 883 24.29 -17.96 5.85
CA ARG A 883 24.32 -18.51 4.50
C ARG A 883 24.93 -17.50 3.54
N SER A 884 25.61 -17.97 2.52
CA SER A 884 26.12 -17.14 1.42
C SER A 884 25.86 -17.81 0.07
N LEU A 885 26.16 -17.12 -1.00
CA LEU A 885 26.04 -17.71 -2.34
C LEU A 885 26.95 -18.93 -2.52
N ALA A 886 28.11 -18.96 -1.88
CA ALA A 886 29.07 -20.07 -1.94
C ALA A 886 28.48 -21.42 -1.48
N ASP A 887 27.48 -21.40 -0.59
CA ASP A 887 26.89 -22.57 0.07
C ASP A 887 25.57 -23.02 -0.54
N SER A 888 25.06 -22.33 -1.56
CA SER A 888 23.65 -22.43 -1.96
C SER A 888 23.41 -23.07 -3.33
N THR A 889 24.46 -23.35 -4.10
CA THR A 889 24.36 -23.96 -5.44
C THR A 889 25.10 -25.29 -5.52
N VAL A 890 24.64 -26.18 -6.40
CA VAL A 890 25.39 -27.38 -6.80
C VAL A 890 26.60 -26.92 -7.61
N ARG A 891 27.80 -27.34 -7.19
CA ARG A 891 29.07 -27.03 -7.85
C ARG A 891 29.45 -28.07 -8.86
#